data_2b19031b14c1e000e783fb23eabb9574
#
_entry.id   2b19031b14c1e000e783fb23eabb9574
#
_cell.length_a   1.000
_cell.length_b   1.000
_cell.length_c   1.000
_cell.angle_alpha   90.00
_cell.angle_beta   90.00
_cell.angle_gamma   90.00
#
_symmetry.space_group_name_H-M   'P 1'
#
loop_
_entity.id
_entity.type
_entity.pdbx_description
1 polymer ?
#
loop_
_entity_poly.entity_id
_entity_poly.type
_entity_poly.pdbx_seq_one_letter_code
_entity_poly.pdbx_strand_id
1 'polypeptide(L)'
;MSRAAFAPRVLRRLALLLALFATLSSRGEDRAQFDADRVEFGTRESIARGHARFADPDVVLTADTLRRNHVDHTVAAFGHVVLTRRATLQPANPAIRILADTLVYHEADSSFSAESVRLGAYPYFAECESASGSRTEIVLIRARVAYGEPGPWQPTFTADKVIYTPGQRLRAENSQAGIGHAQPLPFPRFQQDLTEPLLSHVSLTGGYRSSLGAFVDAGLHLPVAPGLLLGGDLGVYSARGVLAGPSGSYFGPDGGADLHGMFRTGYINDHGDKKTDILGQPVPEERGFVEWQHEQNITDNLTLAGQLNWWKDSEVLRDFRPREFFPVQEPDTFLESVYTGDNDLVSAFARFQPNSFQRVQERLPEIQFDLLPTAIGGGVDEQFTASYARLRERGPEPQLAMSTFVIVPGLPMPATSVTYGPNVTLLQADRFDAYYALSRPIAPTAWFAVTPVVGGRFTHSANAYSDPDIVASILSASSPPTRQTRTLGEIGFDAVLRTSGTFDYKNETWKIDGLRHLFTPRISYRYVKADESNRMPAIDRPVFSTYLQPLGLGDTRSADTLESSNILRLAFDNVLQTRDSVTGTRDLASLTVANDFGFSPGSRDLSGIQVVGALMPASWLQFDTYQRYAPRRFTPQEFDTGLTLHDGDAWSVRVSNNFLRDQIEDYVVDGRARLNEVYDVLTRLHYDARTSRFNEQAYGLVQNLDNTWRISYVVSLYSGPRRESHFGLNVQIEATGF
;
A
#
# COMPACT_ATOMS: atom_id res chain seq x y z
N MET A 1 -25.20 49.29 -39.57
CA MET A 1 -24.46 50.50 -39.85
C MET A 1 -23.93 51.00 -38.51
N SER A 2 -22.68 51.09 -38.17
CA SER A 2 -21.46 51.36 -38.83
C SER A 2 -20.33 50.64 -38.04
N ARG A 3 -19.45 49.91 -38.70
CA ARG A 3 -18.17 49.39 -38.20
C ARG A 3 -17.15 50.54 -38.14
N ALA A 4 -16.58 50.80 -36.98
CA ALA A 4 -15.40 51.65 -36.87
C ALA A 4 -14.18 50.74 -36.70
N ALA A 5 -13.32 50.75 -37.69
CA ALA A 5 -12.02 50.10 -37.75
C ALA A 5 -11.03 50.86 -36.85
N PHE A 6 -10.60 50.24 -35.75
CA PHE A 6 -9.46 50.70 -34.95
C PHE A 6 -8.56 49.51 -34.70
N ALA A 7 -7.57 49.29 -35.55
CA ALA A 7 -6.26 48.73 -35.28
C ALA A 7 -5.54 48.28 -36.55
N PRO A 8 -4.53 48.98 -37.00
CA PRO A 8 -3.28 48.25 -37.27
C PRO A 8 -2.00 48.98 -36.83
N ARG A 9 -2.11 50.15 -36.21
CA ARG A 9 -0.90 50.93 -35.81
C ARG A 9 -0.35 50.54 -34.41
N VAL A 10 -1.18 50.05 -33.52
CA VAL A 10 -0.77 49.65 -32.16
C VAL A 10 -0.09 48.26 -32.20
N LEU A 11 -0.61 47.34 -32.99
CA LEU A 11 0.03 45.99 -33.14
C LEU A 11 1.39 46.06 -33.80
N ARG A 12 1.63 46.96 -34.74
CA ARG A 12 2.95 47.18 -35.36
C ARG A 12 3.97 47.77 -34.39
N ARG A 13 3.57 48.62 -33.46
CA ARG A 13 4.47 49.19 -32.45
C ARG A 13 4.73 48.20 -31.32
N LEU A 14 3.80 47.33 -30.96
CA LEU A 14 4.02 46.22 -30.00
C LEU A 14 4.93 45.13 -30.59
N ALA A 15 4.75 44.80 -31.87
CA ALA A 15 5.61 43.85 -32.56
C ALA A 15 7.08 44.36 -32.72
N LEU A 16 7.25 45.68 -32.94
CA LEU A 16 8.57 46.31 -33.00
C LEU A 16 9.24 46.39 -31.60
N LEU A 17 8.47 46.63 -30.54
CA LEU A 17 8.97 46.59 -29.15
C LEU A 17 9.32 45.18 -28.72
N LEU A 18 8.51 44.18 -29.06
CA LEU A 18 8.82 42.75 -28.81
C LEU A 18 10.04 42.27 -29.65
N ALA A 19 10.21 42.75 -30.88
CA ALA A 19 11.39 42.45 -31.69
C ALA A 19 12.65 43.15 -31.16
N LEU A 20 12.53 44.34 -30.56
CA LEU A 20 13.66 45.04 -29.92
C LEU A 20 14.04 44.38 -28.58
N PHE A 21 13.08 43.80 -27.83
CA PHE A 21 13.37 43.00 -26.63
C PHE A 21 13.94 41.62 -26.98
N ALA A 22 13.58 41.05 -28.13
CA ALA A 22 14.11 39.77 -28.59
C ALA A 22 15.55 39.89 -29.14
N THR A 23 16.00 41.07 -29.57
CA THR A 23 17.37 41.31 -30.04
C THR A 23 18.31 41.76 -28.92
N LEU A 24 17.80 42.02 -27.70
CA LEU A 24 18.60 42.32 -26.52
C LEU A 24 18.85 41.08 -25.62
N SER A 25 18.33 39.91 -26.00
CA SER A 25 18.88 38.65 -25.55
C SER A 25 20.16 38.38 -26.33
N SER A 26 21.19 39.19 -26.08
CA SER A 26 22.53 38.83 -26.45
C SER A 26 22.80 37.44 -25.85
N ARG A 27 23.03 36.45 -26.70
CA ARG A 27 23.85 35.30 -26.34
C ARG A 27 25.11 35.85 -25.71
N GLY A 28 25.08 35.99 -24.37
CA GLY A 28 26.32 36.06 -23.63
C GLY A 28 26.99 34.73 -23.93
N GLU A 29 28.09 34.72 -24.64
CA GLU A 29 29.07 33.66 -24.54
C GLU A 29 29.27 33.46 -23.04
N ASP A 30 29.01 32.23 -22.55
CA ASP A 30 29.28 31.81 -21.16
C ASP A 30 30.80 31.90 -20.93
N ARG A 31 31.28 33.11 -20.69
CA ARG A 31 32.68 33.36 -20.36
C ARG A 31 32.86 33.06 -18.88
N ALA A 32 33.82 32.19 -18.60
CA ALA A 32 34.22 31.89 -17.24
C ALA A 32 34.50 33.22 -16.47
N GLN A 33 33.79 33.39 -15.34
CA GLN A 33 33.96 34.55 -14.45
C GLN A 33 35.12 34.30 -13.50
N PHE A 34 36.03 35.28 -13.36
CA PHE A 34 37.17 35.22 -12.47
C PHE A 34 37.18 36.50 -11.62
N ASP A 35 36.91 36.38 -10.31
CA ASP A 35 36.68 37.48 -9.38
C ASP A 35 37.37 37.25 -8.02
N ALA A 36 37.79 38.32 -7.32
CA ALA A 36 38.39 38.27 -6.00
C ALA A 36 38.50 39.69 -5.39
N ASP A 37 38.91 39.79 -4.11
CA ASP A 37 39.24 41.07 -3.51
C ASP A 37 40.40 41.79 -4.26
N ARG A 38 41.36 41.02 -4.76
CA ARG A 38 42.45 41.50 -5.60
C ARG A 38 42.73 40.52 -6.75
N VAL A 39 42.73 41.04 -7.97
CA VAL A 39 43.04 40.27 -9.18
C VAL A 39 44.24 40.92 -9.92
N GLU A 40 45.23 40.09 -10.19
CA GLU A 40 46.41 40.45 -11.00
C GLU A 40 46.30 39.73 -12.35
N PHE A 41 46.06 40.46 -13.43
CA PHE A 41 45.96 39.88 -14.77
C PHE A 41 47.33 39.90 -15.49
N GLY A 42 47.84 38.75 -15.90
CA GLY A 42 49.03 38.59 -16.71
C GLY A 42 48.72 37.90 -18.04
N THR A 43 49.66 37.96 -18.97
CA THR A 43 49.48 37.35 -20.30
C THR A 43 49.51 35.82 -20.31
N ARG A 44 50.18 35.19 -19.35
CA ARG A 44 50.27 33.74 -19.21
C ARG A 44 49.50 33.24 -17.98
N GLU A 45 49.45 34.02 -16.92
CA GLU A 45 48.83 33.64 -15.67
C GLU A 45 48.06 34.83 -15.08
N SER A 46 46.89 34.59 -14.52
CA SER A 46 46.13 35.53 -13.71
C SER A 46 46.01 35.00 -12.28
N ILE A 47 46.20 35.87 -11.30
CA ILE A 47 46.17 35.48 -9.87
C ILE A 47 45.08 36.30 -9.17
N ALA A 48 44.17 35.60 -8.50
CA ALA A 48 43.12 36.16 -7.68
C ALA A 48 43.37 35.81 -6.21
N ARG A 49 43.29 36.79 -5.30
CA ARG A 49 43.53 36.62 -3.87
C ARG A 49 42.43 37.27 -3.04
N GLY A 50 42.07 36.61 -1.96
CA GLY A 50 40.98 37.01 -1.07
C GLY A 50 39.61 36.73 -1.69
N HIS A 51 38.82 35.83 -1.08
CA HIS A 51 37.50 35.39 -1.54
C HIS A 51 37.45 35.07 -3.05
N ALA A 52 38.56 34.52 -3.56
CA ALA A 52 38.73 34.29 -4.97
C ALA A 52 37.69 33.29 -5.52
N ARG A 53 37.06 33.65 -6.63
CA ARG A 53 35.98 32.87 -7.27
C ARG A 53 36.23 32.72 -8.75
N PHE A 54 36.18 31.47 -9.21
CA PHE A 54 36.09 31.12 -10.62
C PHE A 54 34.72 30.44 -10.86
N ALA A 55 34.01 30.86 -11.86
CA ALA A 55 32.73 30.25 -12.24
C ALA A 55 32.67 30.03 -13.74
N ASP A 56 32.33 28.83 -14.08
CA ASP A 56 32.03 28.28 -15.40
C ASP A 56 30.54 27.82 -15.36
N PRO A 57 29.84 27.61 -16.48
CA PRO A 57 28.42 27.21 -16.47
C PRO A 57 28.07 26.09 -15.52
N ASP A 58 28.94 25.10 -15.38
CA ASP A 58 28.66 23.87 -14.59
C ASP A 58 29.36 23.83 -13.23
N VAL A 59 30.39 24.65 -13.03
CA VAL A 59 31.29 24.59 -11.88
C VAL A 59 31.49 25.96 -11.27
N VAL A 60 31.46 26.01 -9.94
CA VAL A 60 31.90 27.18 -9.16
C VAL A 60 33.05 26.73 -8.26
N LEU A 61 34.20 27.36 -8.41
CA LEU A 61 35.40 27.13 -7.61
C LEU A 61 35.70 28.37 -6.78
N THR A 62 35.80 28.22 -5.45
CA THR A 62 36.21 29.31 -4.55
C THR A 62 37.39 28.88 -3.70
N ALA A 63 38.27 29.80 -3.38
CA ALA A 63 39.46 29.55 -2.57
C ALA A 63 40.06 30.86 -2.03
N ASP A 64 41.03 30.77 -1.13
CA ASP A 64 41.77 31.95 -0.68
C ASP A 64 42.62 32.54 -1.80
N THR A 65 43.17 31.68 -2.65
CA THR A 65 43.98 32.10 -3.84
C THR A 65 43.65 31.20 -5.03
N LEU A 66 43.38 31.82 -6.16
CA LEU A 66 43.25 31.14 -7.45
C LEU A 66 44.32 31.60 -8.41
N ARG A 67 44.93 30.68 -9.16
CA ARG A 67 45.87 30.93 -10.25
C ARG A 67 45.34 30.30 -11.53
N ARG A 68 45.01 31.11 -12.51
CA ARG A 68 44.55 30.66 -13.82
C ARG A 68 45.69 30.76 -14.83
N ASN A 69 46.12 29.61 -15.35
CA ASN A 69 47.07 29.55 -16.45
C ASN A 69 46.31 29.58 -17.79
N HIS A 70 46.59 30.58 -18.61
CA HIS A 70 45.91 30.78 -19.89
C HIS A 70 46.47 29.91 -21.02
N VAL A 71 47.68 29.34 -20.85
CA VAL A 71 48.31 28.46 -21.85
C VAL A 71 47.82 27.04 -21.69
N ASP A 72 47.77 26.55 -20.45
CA ASP A 72 47.39 25.17 -20.14
C ASP A 72 45.89 25.04 -19.82
N HIS A 73 45.15 26.13 -19.82
CA HIS A 73 43.72 26.19 -19.45
C HIS A 73 43.42 25.52 -18.10
N THR A 74 44.23 25.84 -17.09
CA THR A 74 44.09 25.28 -15.73
C THR A 74 43.83 26.36 -14.70
N VAL A 75 43.06 26.03 -13.68
CA VAL A 75 42.84 26.87 -12.52
C VAL A 75 43.30 26.11 -11.26
N ALA A 76 44.41 26.56 -10.65
CA ALA A 76 44.91 26.02 -9.40
C ALA A 76 44.39 26.85 -8.24
N ALA A 77 43.81 26.15 -7.25
CA ALA A 77 43.17 26.72 -6.07
C ALA A 77 43.92 26.30 -4.78
N PHE A 78 44.11 27.23 -3.87
CA PHE A 78 44.85 27.03 -2.63
C PHE A 78 44.12 27.67 -1.45
N GLY A 79 44.01 26.94 -0.33
CA GLY A 79 43.43 27.38 0.91
C GLY A 79 41.89 27.44 0.85
N HIS A 80 41.22 26.74 1.75
CA HIS A 80 39.75 26.66 1.87
C HIS A 80 39.01 26.43 0.55
N VAL A 81 39.56 25.53 -0.25
CA VAL A 81 39.04 25.27 -1.61
C VAL A 81 37.68 24.64 -1.55
N VAL A 82 36.73 25.23 -2.28
CA VAL A 82 35.38 24.66 -2.46
C VAL A 82 35.05 24.61 -3.92
N LEU A 83 34.92 23.41 -4.49
CA LEU A 83 34.40 23.19 -5.83
C LEU A 83 32.98 22.69 -5.74
N THR A 84 32.05 23.38 -6.37
CA THR A 84 30.64 22.99 -6.44
C THR A 84 30.27 22.74 -7.90
N ARG A 85 29.83 21.53 -8.20
CA ARG A 85 29.23 21.15 -9.47
C ARG A 85 27.71 21.10 -9.33
N ARG A 86 26.99 21.71 -10.25
CA ARG A 86 25.54 21.73 -10.26
C ARG A 86 24.97 20.39 -10.73
N ALA A 87 23.78 20.04 -10.21
CA ALA A 87 23.04 18.90 -10.73
C ALA A 87 22.59 19.14 -12.16
N THR A 88 22.60 18.09 -12.97
CA THR A 88 22.05 18.11 -14.34
C THR A 88 20.92 17.11 -14.47
N LEU A 89 19.90 17.45 -15.28
CA LEU A 89 18.73 16.58 -15.48
C LEU A 89 18.93 15.59 -16.64
N GLN A 90 19.80 15.94 -17.61
CA GLN A 90 20.08 15.10 -18.78
C GLN A 90 21.56 15.24 -19.19
N PRO A 91 22.40 14.20 -18.97
CA PRO A 91 22.14 13.03 -18.13
C PRO A 91 21.95 13.42 -16.65
N ALA A 92 21.16 12.64 -15.92
CA ALA A 92 20.89 12.91 -14.50
C ALA A 92 22.18 12.70 -13.68
N ASN A 93 22.78 13.80 -13.21
CA ASN A 93 23.93 13.79 -12.32
C ASN A 93 23.60 14.58 -11.05
N PRO A 94 23.88 14.04 -9.86
CA PRO A 94 23.68 14.77 -8.61
C PRO A 94 24.59 15.97 -8.51
N ALA A 95 24.20 16.95 -7.69
CA ALA A 95 25.10 18.01 -7.29
C ALA A 95 26.26 17.44 -6.48
N ILE A 96 27.48 17.89 -6.73
CA ILE A 96 28.69 17.44 -6.03
C ILE A 96 29.38 18.67 -5.42
N ARG A 97 29.76 18.55 -4.15
CA ARG A 97 30.56 19.54 -3.44
C ARG A 97 31.87 18.90 -2.97
N ILE A 98 32.98 19.51 -3.33
CA ILE A 98 34.32 19.07 -2.94
C ILE A 98 34.96 20.18 -2.10
N LEU A 99 35.43 19.83 -0.93
CA LEU A 99 36.27 20.65 -0.07
C LEU A 99 37.69 20.08 -0.11
N ALA A 100 38.70 20.90 -0.28
CA ALA A 100 40.08 20.45 -0.36
C ALA A 100 41.05 21.52 0.17
N ASP A 101 42.28 21.12 0.46
CA ASP A 101 43.36 22.08 0.77
C ASP A 101 43.95 22.67 -0.51
N THR A 102 44.11 21.81 -1.51
CA THR A 102 44.59 22.19 -2.87
C THR A 102 43.76 21.50 -3.94
N LEU A 103 43.52 22.22 -5.04
CA LEU A 103 42.78 21.65 -6.19
C LEU A 103 43.28 22.28 -7.50
N VAL A 104 43.46 21.46 -8.49
CA VAL A 104 43.73 21.90 -9.89
C VAL A 104 42.55 21.48 -10.76
N TYR A 105 41.91 22.45 -11.39
CA TYR A 105 40.81 22.27 -12.31
C TYR A 105 41.25 22.52 -13.75
N HIS A 106 40.93 21.63 -14.67
CA HIS A 106 41.20 21.74 -16.10
C HIS A 106 39.92 22.18 -16.83
N GLU A 107 39.96 23.38 -17.42
CA GLU A 107 38.82 23.98 -18.11
C GLU A 107 38.44 23.20 -19.37
N ALA A 108 39.41 22.55 -20.04
CA ALA A 108 39.21 21.90 -21.33
C ALA A 108 38.29 20.64 -21.26
N ASP A 109 38.44 19.85 -20.22
CA ASP A 109 37.72 18.57 -20.05
C ASP A 109 36.92 18.48 -18.75
N SER A 110 36.88 19.57 -17.98
CA SER A 110 36.25 19.67 -16.66
C SER A 110 36.78 18.62 -15.67
N SER A 111 38.04 18.18 -15.83
CA SER A 111 38.69 17.29 -14.88
C SER A 111 39.29 18.08 -13.72
N PHE A 112 39.52 17.40 -12.61
CA PHE A 112 40.15 17.97 -11.43
C PHE A 112 41.09 16.97 -10.75
N SER A 113 42.03 17.46 -9.99
CA SER A 113 42.80 16.73 -8.99
C SER A 113 42.88 17.55 -7.71
N ALA A 114 42.75 16.90 -6.57
CA ALA A 114 42.69 17.57 -5.26
C ALA A 114 43.30 16.70 -4.16
N GLU A 115 43.81 17.35 -3.11
CA GLU A 115 44.40 16.71 -1.94
C GLU A 115 43.64 17.09 -0.66
N SER A 116 43.63 16.18 0.34
CA SER A 116 42.92 16.34 1.60
C SER A 116 41.42 16.60 1.37
N VAL A 117 40.75 15.69 0.68
CA VAL A 117 39.42 15.92 0.11
C VAL A 117 38.30 15.44 1.02
N ARG A 118 37.27 16.29 1.16
CA ARG A 118 35.92 15.91 1.60
C ARG A 118 34.95 16.11 0.45
N LEU A 119 34.31 15.05 0.03
CA LEU A 119 33.33 15.03 -1.07
C LEU A 119 31.94 14.78 -0.54
N GLY A 120 30.97 15.60 -0.93
CA GLY A 120 29.54 15.41 -0.68
C GLY A 120 28.79 15.27 -2.00
N ALA A 121 28.19 14.12 -2.21
CA ALA A 121 27.28 13.80 -3.31
C ALA A 121 26.11 13.01 -2.71
N TYR A 122 25.12 13.73 -2.17
CA TYR A 122 24.01 13.13 -1.43
C TYR A 122 23.44 11.91 -2.18
N PRO A 123 23.23 10.76 -1.48
CA PRO A 123 23.37 10.54 -0.03
C PRO A 123 24.79 10.10 0.42
N TYR A 124 25.80 10.18 -0.43
CA TYR A 124 27.18 9.73 -0.12
C TYR A 124 28.07 10.88 0.29
N PHE A 125 28.87 10.63 1.32
CA PHE A 125 29.90 11.55 1.80
C PHE A 125 31.22 10.80 1.92
N ALA A 126 32.29 11.38 1.43
CA ALA A 126 33.61 10.75 1.44
C ALA A 126 34.68 11.69 2.00
N GLU A 127 35.61 11.12 2.77
CA GLU A 127 36.88 11.74 3.16
C GLU A 127 37.99 10.90 2.54
N CYS A 128 38.96 11.52 1.87
CA CYS A 128 40.04 10.80 1.22
C CYS A 128 41.31 11.63 1.18
N GLU A 129 42.44 10.96 1.00
CA GLU A 129 43.74 11.62 0.89
C GLU A 129 43.84 12.41 -0.39
N SER A 130 43.41 11.82 -1.52
CA SER A 130 43.36 12.50 -2.79
C SER A 130 42.17 12.08 -3.62
N ALA A 131 41.67 13.00 -4.43
CA ALA A 131 40.61 12.75 -5.41
C ALA A 131 41.02 13.31 -6.78
N SER A 132 40.69 12.56 -7.80
CA SER A 132 40.86 13.02 -9.20
C SER A 132 39.70 12.52 -10.04
N GLY A 133 39.30 13.26 -11.04
CA GLY A 133 38.21 12.81 -11.88
C GLY A 133 37.69 13.88 -12.83
N SER A 134 36.60 13.50 -13.51
CA SER A 134 35.90 14.31 -14.49
C SER A 134 34.39 14.35 -14.20
N ARG A 135 33.57 14.68 -15.19
CA ARG A 135 32.11 14.61 -15.10
C ARG A 135 31.59 13.19 -15.02
N THR A 136 32.29 12.23 -15.57
CA THR A 136 31.85 10.85 -15.74
C THR A 136 32.36 9.91 -14.66
N GLU A 137 33.50 10.20 -14.08
CA GLU A 137 34.15 9.33 -13.11
C GLU A 137 35.01 10.15 -12.13
N ILE A 138 34.94 9.80 -10.86
CA ILE A 138 35.75 10.36 -9.78
C ILE A 138 36.44 9.20 -9.07
N VAL A 139 37.76 9.27 -8.96
CA VAL A 139 38.59 8.28 -8.22
C VAL A 139 39.03 8.90 -6.91
N LEU A 140 38.76 8.20 -5.82
CA LEU A 140 39.17 8.58 -4.46
C LEU A 140 40.20 7.56 -3.96
N ILE A 141 41.29 8.04 -3.38
CA ILE A 141 42.37 7.21 -2.86
C ILE A 141 42.39 7.28 -1.32
N ARG A 142 42.48 6.11 -0.69
CA ARG A 142 42.38 5.94 0.77
C ARG A 142 41.15 6.63 1.34
N ALA A 143 40.02 6.24 0.78
CA ALA A 143 38.75 6.86 1.06
C ALA A 143 38.01 6.18 2.20
N ARG A 144 37.35 7.00 3.03
CA ARG A 144 36.29 6.62 3.94
C ARG A 144 34.98 7.19 3.41
N VAL A 145 34.03 6.33 3.12
CA VAL A 145 32.72 6.73 2.58
C VAL A 145 31.65 6.45 3.63
N ALA A 146 30.81 7.44 3.88
CA ALA A 146 29.62 7.34 4.72
C ALA A 146 28.35 7.45 3.87
N TYR A 147 27.34 6.73 4.25
CA TYR A 147 25.99 6.90 3.74
C TYR A 147 25.18 7.79 4.68
N GLY A 148 24.63 8.89 4.20
CA GLY A 148 24.09 9.96 5.00
C GLY A 148 25.18 10.90 5.56
N GLU A 149 24.77 11.94 6.29
CA GLU A 149 25.74 12.86 6.90
C GLU A 149 26.67 12.13 7.87
N PRO A 150 27.99 12.37 7.83
CA PRO A 150 28.93 11.66 8.69
C PRO A 150 28.60 11.81 10.17
N GLY A 151 28.39 10.69 10.85
CA GLY A 151 28.02 10.59 12.24
C GLY A 151 28.53 9.29 12.87
N PRO A 152 28.43 9.14 14.20
CA PRO A 152 28.95 7.97 14.90
C PRO A 152 28.18 6.67 14.59
N TRP A 153 26.95 6.77 14.14
CA TRP A 153 26.06 5.64 13.87
C TRP A 153 25.81 5.38 12.38
N GLN A 154 26.48 6.15 11.50
CA GLN A 154 26.30 5.98 10.06
C GLN A 154 26.99 4.72 9.54
N PRO A 155 26.38 4.00 8.60
CA PRO A 155 27.06 2.98 7.81
C PRO A 155 28.23 3.60 7.07
N THR A 156 29.42 3.04 7.27
CA THR A 156 30.67 3.54 6.66
C THR A 156 31.47 2.40 6.10
N PHE A 157 32.23 2.67 5.06
CA PHE A 157 33.29 1.78 4.62
C PHE A 157 34.57 2.55 4.31
N THR A 158 35.71 1.92 4.52
CA THR A 158 37.01 2.39 4.07
C THR A 158 37.48 1.54 2.91
N ALA A 159 38.21 2.13 1.98
CA ALA A 159 38.79 1.42 0.86
C ALA A 159 40.09 2.09 0.39
N ASP A 160 41.01 1.29 -0.17
CA ASP A 160 42.23 1.81 -0.77
C ASP A 160 41.93 2.67 -1.98
N LYS A 161 40.92 2.25 -2.75
CA LYS A 161 40.47 2.98 -3.95
C LYS A 161 38.96 2.90 -4.09
N VAL A 162 38.30 4.05 -4.31
CA VAL A 162 36.88 4.15 -4.64
C VAL A 162 36.73 4.83 -6.00
N ILE A 163 35.97 4.21 -6.87
CA ILE A 163 35.59 4.76 -8.18
C ILE A 163 34.10 5.10 -8.11
N TYR A 164 33.81 6.38 -8.21
CA TYR A 164 32.45 6.91 -8.18
C TYR A 164 32.04 7.40 -9.56
N THR A 165 31.06 6.76 -10.17
CA THR A 165 30.40 7.20 -11.41
C THR A 165 29.11 7.91 -11.00
N PRO A 166 29.03 9.25 -11.09
CA PRO A 166 27.92 10.03 -10.55
C PRO A 166 26.56 9.56 -11.05
N GLY A 167 25.64 9.31 -10.09
CA GLY A 167 24.27 8.85 -10.37
C GLY A 167 24.13 7.42 -10.89
N GLN A 168 25.22 6.68 -11.08
CA GLN A 168 25.17 5.34 -11.65
C GLN A 168 25.75 4.27 -10.72
N ARG A 169 27.01 4.41 -10.30
CA ARG A 169 27.74 3.32 -9.66
C ARG A 169 28.85 3.78 -8.73
N LEU A 170 29.05 2.99 -7.68
CA LEU A 170 30.20 3.10 -6.79
C LEU A 170 30.92 1.75 -6.74
N ARG A 171 32.24 1.75 -6.92
CA ARG A 171 33.10 0.57 -6.77
C ARG A 171 34.18 0.85 -5.75
N ALA A 172 34.48 -0.13 -4.88
CA ALA A 172 35.54 -0.03 -3.91
C ALA A 172 36.43 -1.29 -3.94
N GLU A 173 37.71 -1.09 -3.76
CA GLU A 173 38.73 -2.14 -3.73
C GLU A 173 39.38 -2.19 -2.34
N ASN A 174 39.58 -3.40 -1.79
CA ASN A 174 40.11 -3.64 -0.45
C ASN A 174 39.33 -2.88 0.63
N SER A 175 38.03 -3.08 0.66
CA SER A 175 37.15 -2.33 1.54
C SER A 175 36.86 -3.05 2.85
N GLN A 176 36.62 -2.27 3.89
CA GLN A 176 36.13 -2.71 5.20
C GLN A 176 34.88 -1.91 5.55
N ALA A 177 33.79 -2.55 5.93
CA ALA A 177 32.53 -1.91 6.25
C ALA A 177 32.14 -2.09 7.73
N GLY A 178 31.33 -1.16 8.21
CA GLY A 178 30.81 -1.15 9.57
C GLY A 178 29.98 0.09 9.89
N ILE A 179 29.97 0.47 11.15
CA ILE A 179 29.23 1.62 11.64
C ILE A 179 30.21 2.63 12.25
N GLY A 180 30.16 3.87 11.83
CA GLY A 180 31.03 4.94 12.30
C GLY A 180 32.51 4.59 12.12
N HIS A 181 33.24 4.46 13.21
CA HIS A 181 34.67 4.11 13.20
C HIS A 181 34.94 2.60 13.30
N ALA A 182 33.95 1.80 13.69
CA ALA A 182 34.08 0.35 13.82
C ALA A 182 33.76 -0.34 12.50
N GLN A 183 34.77 -0.91 11.82
CA GLN A 183 34.65 -1.54 10.51
C GLN A 183 35.17 -2.99 10.53
N PRO A 184 34.44 -3.91 11.18
CA PRO A 184 34.91 -5.29 11.35
C PRO A 184 34.72 -6.20 10.13
N LEU A 185 34.00 -5.76 9.08
CA LEU A 185 33.60 -6.60 7.96
C LEU A 185 34.48 -6.33 6.73
N PRO A 186 35.39 -7.24 6.33
CA PRO A 186 36.20 -7.08 5.14
C PRO A 186 35.42 -7.44 3.87
N PHE A 187 35.50 -6.59 2.86
CA PHE A 187 34.99 -6.83 1.51
C PHE A 187 36.09 -6.59 0.48
N PRO A 188 36.67 -7.63 -0.13
CA PRO A 188 37.76 -7.49 -1.08
C PRO A 188 37.40 -6.64 -2.29
N ARG A 189 36.15 -6.74 -2.73
CA ARG A 189 35.55 -5.92 -3.78
C ARG A 189 34.11 -5.61 -3.39
N PHE A 190 33.76 -4.34 -3.49
CA PHE A 190 32.39 -3.84 -3.30
C PHE A 190 31.95 -3.08 -4.54
N GLN A 191 30.73 -3.32 -4.99
CA GLN A 191 30.10 -2.58 -6.07
C GLN A 191 28.65 -2.35 -5.71
N GLN A 192 28.23 -1.09 -5.83
CA GLN A 192 26.84 -0.67 -5.59
C GLN A 192 26.33 0.09 -6.81
N ASP A 193 25.17 -0.26 -7.31
CA ASP A 193 24.40 0.55 -8.24
C ASP A 193 23.69 1.66 -7.46
N LEU A 194 23.83 2.91 -7.89
CA LEU A 194 23.31 4.06 -7.17
C LEU A 194 21.87 4.41 -7.58
N THR A 195 21.31 3.71 -8.55
CA THR A 195 19.89 3.79 -8.87
C THR A 195 19.03 3.03 -7.86
N GLU A 196 19.66 2.13 -7.09
CA GLU A 196 19.03 1.36 -6.03
C GLU A 196 19.52 1.81 -4.65
N PRO A 197 18.68 1.76 -3.60
CA PRO A 197 19.09 2.08 -2.24
C PRO A 197 20.28 1.24 -1.77
N LEU A 198 21.19 1.81 -0.98
CA LEU A 198 22.42 1.14 -0.53
C LEU A 198 22.19 -0.20 0.18
N LEU A 199 21.10 -0.28 0.94
CA LEU A 199 20.72 -1.48 1.70
C LEU A 199 19.57 -2.26 1.05
N SER A 200 19.29 -2.05 -0.24
CA SER A 200 18.22 -2.79 -0.95
C SER A 200 18.39 -4.31 -0.90
N HIS A 201 19.63 -4.77 -0.76
CA HIS A 201 19.98 -6.18 -0.71
C HIS A 201 20.11 -6.74 0.70
N VAL A 202 20.04 -5.90 1.74
CA VAL A 202 20.22 -6.30 3.14
C VAL A 202 19.10 -5.74 3.98
N SER A 203 18.42 -6.61 4.72
CA SER A 203 17.51 -6.21 5.79
C SER A 203 18.08 -6.62 7.14
N LEU A 204 18.01 -5.75 8.12
CA LEU A 204 18.46 -6.03 9.47
C LEU A 204 17.49 -5.44 10.48
N THR A 205 16.99 -6.31 11.36
CA THR A 205 16.14 -5.93 12.49
C THR A 205 16.62 -6.71 13.70
N GLY A 206 16.72 -6.07 14.84
CA GLY A 206 17.13 -6.74 16.05
C GLY A 206 16.53 -6.08 17.28
N GLY A 207 16.54 -6.78 18.39
CA GLY A 207 16.02 -6.21 19.63
C GLY A 207 15.67 -7.26 20.67
N TYR A 208 14.66 -6.92 21.46
CA TYR A 208 14.08 -7.79 22.48
C TYR A 208 12.55 -7.75 22.39
N ARG A 209 11.93 -8.91 22.43
CA ARG A 209 10.49 -9.08 22.57
C ARG A 209 10.21 -10.17 23.59
N SER A 210 9.28 -9.92 24.53
CA SER A 210 9.00 -10.86 25.62
C SER A 210 8.68 -12.28 25.15
N SER A 211 8.07 -12.44 23.97
CA SER A 211 7.70 -13.73 23.40
C SER A 211 8.84 -14.43 22.61
N LEU A 212 9.88 -13.71 22.23
CA LEU A 212 11.00 -14.21 21.41
C LEU A 212 12.33 -14.21 22.16
N GLY A 213 12.43 -13.44 23.26
CA GLY A 213 13.69 -13.10 23.91
C GLY A 213 14.46 -12.03 23.11
N ALA A 214 15.76 -12.00 23.26
CA ALA A 214 16.63 -11.22 22.38
C ALA A 214 16.61 -11.85 20.98
N PHE A 215 16.54 -11.01 19.94
CA PHE A 215 16.46 -11.50 18.57
C PHE A 215 17.23 -10.64 17.58
N VAL A 216 17.61 -11.29 16.48
CA VAL A 216 18.14 -10.65 15.27
C VAL A 216 17.51 -11.33 14.06
N ASP A 217 16.87 -10.55 13.21
CA ASP A 217 16.39 -10.94 11.89
C ASP A 217 17.25 -10.28 10.83
N ALA A 218 17.85 -11.05 9.95
CA ALA A 218 18.70 -10.60 8.87
C ALA A 218 18.25 -11.24 7.56
N GLY A 219 18.16 -10.47 6.50
CA GLY A 219 17.93 -10.92 5.13
C GLY A 219 19.05 -10.44 4.22
N LEU A 220 19.48 -11.29 3.32
CA LEU A 220 20.47 -10.94 2.29
C LEU A 220 19.96 -11.45 0.93
N HIS A 221 19.78 -10.53 -0.03
CA HIS A 221 19.29 -10.84 -1.37
C HIS A 221 20.24 -10.25 -2.42
N LEU A 222 21.02 -11.09 -3.06
CA LEU A 222 22.04 -10.66 -4.03
C LEU A 222 21.53 -10.76 -5.46
N PRO A 223 21.86 -9.84 -6.34
CA PRO A 223 21.55 -9.91 -7.76
C PRO A 223 22.42 -11.01 -8.41
N VAL A 224 21.81 -12.16 -8.70
CA VAL A 224 22.50 -13.30 -9.35
C VAL A 224 22.39 -13.25 -10.87
N ALA A 225 21.35 -12.59 -11.38
CA ALA A 225 21.16 -12.28 -12.80
C ALA A 225 20.34 -10.98 -12.94
N PRO A 226 20.32 -10.33 -14.11
CA PRO A 226 19.43 -9.20 -14.34
C PRO A 226 17.98 -9.57 -14.02
N GLY A 227 17.34 -8.79 -13.15
CA GLY A 227 15.97 -9.05 -12.71
C GLY A 227 15.79 -10.23 -11.74
N LEU A 228 16.85 -10.80 -11.17
CA LEU A 228 16.75 -11.90 -10.23
C LEU A 228 17.60 -11.65 -8.98
N LEU A 229 16.92 -11.45 -7.85
CA LEU A 229 17.51 -11.35 -6.53
C LEU A 229 17.28 -12.67 -5.78
N LEU A 230 18.35 -13.34 -5.36
CA LEU A 230 18.28 -14.56 -4.58
C LEU A 230 19.06 -14.43 -3.29
N GLY A 231 18.55 -15.08 -2.25
CA GLY A 231 19.18 -15.05 -0.95
C GLY A 231 18.43 -15.87 0.09
N GLY A 232 18.34 -15.32 1.28
CA GLY A 232 17.61 -15.95 2.37
C GLY A 232 17.47 -15.05 3.57
N ASP A 233 16.56 -15.45 4.44
CA ASP A 233 16.26 -14.80 5.71
C ASP A 233 16.71 -15.68 6.87
N LEU A 234 17.33 -15.07 7.87
CA LEU A 234 17.81 -15.71 9.10
C LEU A 234 17.29 -14.93 10.30
N GLY A 235 16.51 -15.59 11.13
CA GLY A 235 16.06 -15.07 12.43
C GLY A 235 16.67 -15.91 13.57
N VAL A 236 17.32 -15.26 14.52
CA VAL A 236 17.84 -15.90 15.72
C VAL A 236 17.09 -15.36 16.93
N TYR A 237 16.43 -16.24 17.66
CA TYR A 237 15.55 -15.90 18.79
C TYR A 237 16.01 -16.65 20.04
N SER A 238 16.47 -15.93 21.07
CA SER A 238 17.08 -16.55 22.24
C SER A 238 16.13 -17.45 23.06
N ALA A 239 14.82 -17.20 22.96
CA ALA A 239 13.80 -17.99 23.64
C ALA A 239 13.10 -19.03 22.74
N ARG A 240 13.37 -19.04 21.42
CA ARG A 240 12.60 -19.84 20.47
C ARG A 240 13.46 -20.73 19.56
N GLY A 241 14.64 -20.28 19.17
CA GLY A 241 15.53 -21.00 18.25
C GLY A 241 15.92 -20.19 17.02
N VAL A 242 16.21 -20.87 15.92
CA VAL A 242 16.68 -20.26 14.67
C VAL A 242 15.68 -20.54 13.56
N LEU A 243 15.14 -19.46 12.97
CA LEU A 243 14.31 -19.49 11.77
C LEU A 243 15.18 -19.18 10.56
N ALA A 244 15.22 -20.04 9.58
CA ALA A 244 15.99 -19.81 8.37
C ALA A 244 15.26 -20.35 7.14
N GLY A 245 15.45 -19.67 6.00
CA GLY A 245 14.92 -20.15 4.74
C GLY A 245 15.37 -19.31 3.54
N PRO A 246 15.43 -19.91 2.34
CA PRO A 246 15.68 -19.18 1.12
C PRO A 246 14.53 -18.23 0.78
N SER A 247 14.89 -17.08 0.21
CA SER A 247 13.96 -16.08 -0.27
C SER A 247 14.53 -15.37 -1.49
N GLY A 248 13.67 -14.70 -2.26
CA GLY A 248 14.10 -13.97 -3.42
C GLY A 248 12.96 -13.29 -4.13
N SER A 249 13.31 -12.44 -5.09
CA SER A 249 12.39 -11.76 -5.98
C SER A 249 12.91 -11.76 -7.40
N TYR A 250 11.99 -11.69 -8.35
CA TYR A 250 12.32 -11.64 -9.77
C TYR A 250 11.40 -10.66 -10.49
N PHE A 251 11.93 -10.02 -11.52
CA PHE A 251 11.22 -9.03 -12.32
C PHE A 251 11.72 -9.00 -13.76
N GLY A 252 10.86 -8.58 -14.67
CA GLY A 252 11.16 -8.45 -16.09
C GLY A 252 12.13 -7.30 -16.40
N PRO A 253 12.65 -7.27 -17.65
CA PRO A 253 13.63 -6.26 -18.10
C PRO A 253 13.08 -4.83 -18.13
N ASP A 254 11.77 -4.67 -18.09
CA ASP A 254 11.02 -3.41 -18.03
C ASP A 254 10.91 -2.82 -16.61
N GLY A 255 11.68 -3.34 -15.65
CA GLY A 255 11.64 -2.92 -14.26
C GLY A 255 10.50 -3.54 -13.45
N GLY A 256 9.87 -4.60 -13.97
CA GLY A 256 8.82 -5.35 -13.29
C GLY A 256 7.39 -4.96 -13.66
N ALA A 257 7.20 -4.10 -14.67
CA ALA A 257 5.88 -3.73 -15.13
C ALA A 257 5.12 -4.93 -15.74
N ASP A 258 5.81 -5.76 -16.52
CA ASP A 258 5.20 -6.92 -17.18
C ASP A 258 5.37 -8.23 -16.41
N LEU A 259 6.39 -8.33 -15.59
CA LEU A 259 6.68 -9.54 -14.82
C LEU A 259 7.29 -9.20 -13.47
N HIS A 260 6.66 -9.61 -12.40
CA HIS A 260 7.27 -9.56 -11.08
C HIS A 260 6.78 -10.71 -10.20
N GLY A 261 7.60 -11.08 -9.26
CA GLY A 261 7.26 -12.10 -8.29
C GLY A 261 8.26 -12.14 -7.14
N MET A 262 7.85 -12.80 -6.07
CA MET A 262 8.67 -13.04 -4.90
C MET A 262 8.36 -14.39 -4.29
N PHE A 263 9.33 -14.96 -3.64
CA PHE A 263 9.13 -16.13 -2.79
C PHE A 263 9.88 -15.97 -1.48
N ARG A 264 9.34 -16.55 -0.43
CA ARG A 264 9.94 -16.56 0.88
C ARG A 264 9.58 -17.84 1.62
N THR A 265 10.55 -18.39 2.30
CA THR A 265 10.38 -19.61 3.10
C THR A 265 10.98 -19.41 4.48
N GLY A 266 10.58 -20.26 5.40
CA GLY A 266 11.19 -20.30 6.73
C GLY A 266 10.90 -21.61 7.41
N TYR A 267 11.90 -22.11 8.13
CA TYR A 267 11.79 -23.28 9.00
C TYR A 267 12.46 -23.00 10.34
N ILE A 268 11.80 -23.41 11.41
CA ILE A 268 12.29 -23.32 12.78
C ILE A 268 11.91 -24.57 13.57
N ASN A 269 12.83 -25.06 14.38
CA ASN A 269 12.51 -25.95 15.52
C ASN A 269 12.31 -25.06 16.74
N ASP A 270 11.04 -24.84 17.09
CA ASP A 270 10.60 -23.86 18.08
C ASP A 270 10.53 -24.46 19.49
N HIS A 271 11.40 -24.00 20.36
CA HIS A 271 11.46 -24.43 21.77
C HIS A 271 10.65 -23.52 22.71
N GLY A 272 9.77 -22.65 22.16
CA GLY A 272 8.98 -21.72 22.95
C GLY A 272 8.03 -22.35 23.96
N ASP A 273 7.70 -21.61 25.01
CA ASP A 273 6.90 -22.09 26.12
C ASP A 273 5.42 -22.35 25.76
N LYS A 274 4.87 -21.59 24.84
CA LYS A 274 3.45 -21.69 24.43
C LYS A 274 3.30 -22.65 23.27
N LYS A 275 2.89 -23.87 23.57
CA LYS A 275 2.67 -24.94 22.59
C LYS A 275 1.25 -25.02 22.06
N THR A 276 0.42 -23.99 22.30
CA THR A 276 -0.98 -23.92 21.85
C THR A 276 -1.24 -22.63 21.08
N ASP A 277 -2.15 -22.71 20.12
CA ASP A 277 -2.69 -21.54 19.43
C ASP A 277 -3.63 -20.72 20.34
N ILE A 278 -4.26 -19.67 19.78
CA ILE A 278 -5.21 -18.81 20.49
C ILE A 278 -6.47 -19.57 20.95
N LEU A 279 -6.79 -20.68 20.28
CA LEU A 279 -7.95 -21.54 20.59
C LEU A 279 -7.58 -22.68 21.53
N GLY A 280 -6.34 -22.76 22.00
CA GLY A 280 -5.82 -23.81 22.88
C GLY A 280 -5.44 -25.09 22.17
N GLN A 281 -5.34 -25.10 20.82
CA GLN A 281 -4.89 -26.27 20.05
C GLN A 281 -3.37 -26.38 20.07
N PRO A 282 -2.81 -27.61 20.03
CA PRO A 282 -1.38 -27.79 20.04
C PRO A 282 -0.71 -27.24 18.78
N VAL A 283 0.37 -26.50 18.99
CA VAL A 283 1.24 -25.99 17.92
C VAL A 283 2.46 -26.89 17.86
N PRO A 284 2.87 -27.37 16.67
CA PRO A 284 4.04 -28.25 16.53
C PRO A 284 5.35 -27.52 16.90
N GLU A 285 6.37 -28.29 17.30
CA GLU A 285 7.72 -27.74 17.51
C GLU A 285 8.40 -27.46 16.17
N GLU A 286 8.21 -28.32 15.18
CA GLU A 286 8.69 -28.12 13.82
C GLU A 286 7.70 -27.24 13.07
N ARG A 287 8.11 -26.00 12.80
CA ARG A 287 7.26 -24.97 12.19
C ARG A 287 7.90 -24.42 10.92
N GLY A 288 7.09 -23.98 10.00
CA GLY A 288 7.59 -23.40 8.76
C GLY A 288 6.51 -22.80 7.89
N PHE A 289 6.94 -22.09 6.89
CA PHE A 289 6.07 -21.48 5.88
C PHE A 289 6.74 -21.41 4.51
N VAL A 290 5.90 -21.37 3.48
CA VAL A 290 6.28 -21.11 2.09
C VAL A 290 5.28 -20.10 1.55
N GLU A 291 5.77 -18.97 1.08
CA GLU A 291 5.00 -17.92 0.45
C GLU A 291 5.58 -17.64 -0.93
N TRP A 292 4.72 -17.50 -1.92
CA TRP A 292 5.07 -17.14 -3.28
C TRP A 292 3.98 -16.28 -3.89
N GLN A 293 4.40 -15.23 -4.59
CA GLN A 293 3.54 -14.34 -5.35
C GLN A 293 4.13 -14.16 -6.75
N HIS A 294 3.26 -14.11 -7.74
CA HIS A 294 3.62 -13.94 -9.13
C HIS A 294 2.56 -13.16 -9.86
N GLU A 295 2.99 -12.19 -10.64
CA GLU A 295 2.13 -11.45 -11.55
C GLU A 295 2.87 -11.24 -12.88
N GLN A 296 2.19 -11.52 -13.98
CA GLN A 296 2.77 -11.44 -15.32
C GLN A 296 1.73 -10.98 -16.33
N ASN A 297 2.03 -9.93 -17.09
CA ASN A 297 1.36 -9.59 -18.32
C ASN A 297 2.00 -10.37 -19.47
N ILE A 298 1.37 -11.48 -19.89
CA ILE A 298 1.88 -12.33 -20.97
C ILE A 298 1.76 -11.59 -22.31
N THR A 299 0.65 -10.86 -22.46
CA THR A 299 0.39 -9.93 -23.56
C THR A 299 -0.36 -8.72 -23.00
N ASP A 300 -0.58 -7.69 -23.81
CA ASP A 300 -1.38 -6.51 -23.44
C ASP A 300 -2.79 -6.89 -22.95
N ASN A 301 -3.28 -8.07 -23.32
CA ASN A 301 -4.63 -8.53 -23.05
C ASN A 301 -4.69 -9.74 -22.10
N LEU A 302 -3.57 -10.36 -21.77
CA LEU A 302 -3.53 -11.60 -20.99
C LEU A 302 -2.63 -11.45 -19.77
N THR A 303 -3.23 -11.49 -18.60
CA THR A 303 -2.54 -11.43 -17.30
C THR A 303 -2.60 -12.80 -16.62
N LEU A 304 -1.52 -13.18 -15.98
CA LEU A 304 -1.39 -14.33 -15.09
C LEU A 304 -1.04 -13.86 -13.69
N ALA A 305 -1.81 -14.27 -12.69
CA ALA A 305 -1.52 -14.02 -11.27
C ALA A 305 -1.51 -15.33 -10.50
N GLY A 306 -0.57 -15.47 -9.57
CA GLY A 306 -0.48 -16.64 -8.72
C GLY A 306 -0.02 -16.28 -7.31
N GLN A 307 -0.61 -16.95 -6.33
CA GLN A 307 -0.25 -16.80 -4.93
C GLN A 307 -0.28 -18.16 -4.24
N LEU A 308 0.79 -18.49 -3.53
CA LEU A 308 0.88 -19.66 -2.68
C LEU A 308 1.24 -19.22 -1.27
N ASN A 309 0.41 -19.57 -0.29
CA ASN A 309 0.67 -19.36 1.12
C ASN A 309 0.45 -20.68 1.87
N TRP A 310 1.54 -21.40 2.10
CA TRP A 310 1.53 -22.60 2.91
C TRP A 310 2.19 -22.32 4.27
N TRP A 311 1.46 -22.53 5.33
CA TRP A 311 1.92 -22.40 6.71
C TRP A 311 1.72 -23.73 7.43
N LYS A 312 2.70 -24.16 8.20
CA LYS A 312 2.62 -25.44 8.94
C LYS A 312 1.58 -25.38 10.05
N ASP A 313 1.39 -24.19 10.66
CA ASP A 313 0.42 -23.91 11.72
C ASP A 313 -0.09 -22.48 11.62
N SER A 314 -1.21 -22.18 12.29
CA SER A 314 -1.88 -20.87 12.24
C SER A 314 -1.08 -19.72 12.86
N GLU A 315 -0.07 -20.02 13.67
CA GLU A 315 0.64 -19.06 14.50
C GLU A 315 2.06 -18.76 14.04
N VAL A 316 2.58 -19.48 13.03
CA VAL A 316 3.99 -19.36 12.64
C VAL A 316 4.36 -17.94 12.18
N LEU A 317 3.56 -17.32 11.33
CA LEU A 317 3.81 -15.95 10.91
C LEU A 317 3.46 -14.93 11.99
N ARG A 318 2.41 -15.17 12.78
CA ARG A 318 2.05 -14.31 13.90
C ARG A 318 3.19 -14.18 14.91
N ASP A 319 3.84 -15.30 15.24
CA ASP A 319 4.94 -15.31 16.19
C ASP A 319 6.21 -14.64 15.64
N PHE A 320 6.62 -14.98 14.41
CA PHE A 320 7.92 -14.63 13.87
C PHE A 320 7.89 -13.48 12.84
N ARG A 321 6.76 -13.26 12.16
CA ARG A 321 6.57 -12.24 11.12
C ARG A 321 5.25 -11.45 11.33
N PRO A 322 5.03 -10.86 12.50
CA PRO A 322 3.74 -10.23 12.82
C PRO A 322 3.35 -9.09 11.88
N ARG A 323 4.32 -8.38 11.30
CA ARG A 323 4.05 -7.31 10.32
C ARG A 323 3.40 -7.82 9.04
N GLU A 324 3.66 -9.05 8.69
CA GLU A 324 3.11 -9.73 7.51
C GLU A 324 1.81 -10.42 7.84
N PHE A 325 1.71 -10.98 9.05
CA PHE A 325 0.52 -11.68 9.53
C PHE A 325 -0.68 -10.75 9.75
N PHE A 326 -0.51 -9.65 10.47
CA PHE A 326 -1.66 -8.83 10.88
C PHE A 326 -2.44 -8.18 9.73
N PRO A 327 -1.84 -7.76 8.61
CA PRO A 327 -2.60 -7.29 7.46
C PRO A 327 -3.39 -8.40 6.74
N VAL A 328 -2.89 -9.64 6.75
CA VAL A 328 -3.47 -10.79 6.04
C VAL A 328 -3.43 -12.01 6.96
N GLN A 329 -4.45 -12.14 7.80
CA GLN A 329 -4.55 -13.24 8.78
C GLN A 329 -5.09 -14.54 8.18
N GLU A 330 -5.77 -14.44 7.03
CA GLU A 330 -6.31 -15.56 6.28
C GLU A 330 -5.65 -15.59 4.89
N PRO A 331 -4.48 -16.26 4.76
CA PRO A 331 -3.76 -16.29 3.49
C PRO A 331 -4.55 -17.08 2.44
N ASP A 332 -4.59 -16.55 1.25
CA ASP A 332 -5.19 -17.21 0.09
C ASP A 332 -4.13 -17.93 -0.74
N THR A 333 -4.56 -18.97 -1.45
CA THR A 333 -3.72 -19.69 -2.41
C THR A 333 -4.49 -19.92 -3.68
N PHE A 334 -4.05 -19.31 -4.76
CA PHE A 334 -4.75 -19.35 -6.05
C PHE A 334 -3.79 -19.22 -7.24
N LEU A 335 -4.30 -19.60 -8.39
CA LEU A 335 -3.78 -19.30 -9.72
C LEU A 335 -4.91 -18.71 -10.54
N GLU A 336 -4.68 -17.58 -11.18
CA GLU A 336 -5.65 -16.88 -12.01
C GLU A 336 -5.03 -16.47 -13.34
N SER A 337 -5.79 -16.63 -14.41
CA SER A 337 -5.45 -16.08 -15.72
C SER A 337 -6.65 -15.30 -16.23
N VAL A 338 -6.43 -14.05 -16.63
CA VAL A 338 -7.48 -13.15 -17.13
C VAL A 338 -7.10 -12.65 -18.52
N TYR A 339 -7.97 -12.93 -19.48
CA TYR A 339 -7.93 -12.31 -20.79
C TYR A 339 -8.94 -11.17 -20.84
N THR A 340 -8.48 -9.98 -21.21
CA THR A 340 -9.30 -8.77 -21.33
C THR A 340 -9.43 -8.40 -22.79
N GLY A 341 -10.64 -8.56 -23.35
CA GLY A 341 -11.00 -8.07 -24.69
C GLY A 341 -11.48 -6.61 -24.65
N ASP A 342 -12.04 -6.12 -25.75
CA ASP A 342 -12.55 -4.74 -25.81
C ASP A 342 -13.75 -4.53 -24.88
N ASN A 343 -14.66 -5.49 -24.81
CA ASN A 343 -15.88 -5.44 -23.99
C ASN A 343 -16.13 -6.74 -23.20
N ASP A 344 -15.19 -7.66 -23.21
CA ASP A 344 -15.34 -8.97 -22.59
C ASP A 344 -14.11 -9.35 -21.76
N LEU A 345 -14.35 -10.22 -20.79
CA LEU A 345 -13.34 -10.82 -19.94
C LEU A 345 -13.52 -12.34 -19.94
N VAL A 346 -12.40 -13.07 -20.05
CA VAL A 346 -12.38 -14.51 -19.79
C VAL A 346 -11.40 -14.77 -18.67
N SER A 347 -11.86 -15.38 -17.60
CA SER A 347 -10.99 -15.77 -16.49
C SER A 347 -10.98 -17.26 -16.27
N ALA A 348 -9.81 -17.79 -15.93
CA ALA A 348 -9.63 -19.13 -15.39
C ALA A 348 -8.99 -19.02 -14.02
N PHE A 349 -9.67 -19.51 -13.00
CA PHE A 349 -9.31 -19.35 -11.61
C PHE A 349 -9.26 -20.70 -10.91
N ALA A 350 -8.19 -20.96 -10.17
CA ALA A 350 -8.08 -22.13 -9.32
C ALA A 350 -7.66 -21.70 -7.90
N ARG A 351 -8.49 -22.00 -6.92
CA ARG A 351 -8.26 -21.72 -5.51
C ARG A 351 -8.28 -23.02 -4.73
N PHE A 352 -7.24 -23.27 -3.95
CA PHE A 352 -7.13 -24.50 -3.16
C PHE A 352 -6.59 -24.19 -1.74
N GLN A 353 -6.81 -25.12 -0.82
CA GLN A 353 -6.42 -24.98 0.58
C GLN A 353 -5.17 -25.82 0.87
N PRO A 354 -3.96 -25.22 0.96
CA PRO A 354 -2.75 -25.94 1.37
C PRO A 354 -2.64 -26.08 2.89
N ASN A 355 -3.33 -25.20 3.66
CA ASN A 355 -3.24 -25.12 5.11
C ASN A 355 -4.33 -25.95 5.77
N SER A 356 -3.95 -26.99 6.51
CA SER A 356 -4.91 -27.91 7.11
C SER A 356 -5.77 -27.30 8.22
N PHE A 357 -5.31 -26.21 8.85
CA PHE A 357 -6.01 -25.50 9.93
C PHE A 357 -7.06 -24.48 9.43
N GLN A 358 -7.13 -24.22 8.12
CA GLN A 358 -8.07 -23.24 7.54
C GLN A 358 -9.24 -23.93 6.83
N ARG A 359 -10.40 -23.29 6.91
CA ARG A 359 -11.58 -23.62 6.13
C ARG A 359 -11.67 -22.68 4.92
N VAL A 360 -11.53 -23.19 3.72
CA VAL A 360 -11.59 -22.42 2.49
C VAL A 360 -12.58 -23.06 1.51
N GLN A 361 -13.31 -22.23 0.80
CA GLN A 361 -14.14 -22.63 -0.34
C GLN A 361 -13.22 -22.75 -1.57
N GLU A 362 -12.85 -23.97 -1.92
CA GLU A 362 -11.98 -24.25 -3.07
C GLU A 362 -12.78 -24.16 -4.39
N ARG A 363 -12.09 -23.71 -5.44
CA ARG A 363 -12.58 -23.64 -6.82
C ARG A 363 -11.58 -24.34 -7.73
N LEU A 364 -11.94 -25.51 -8.30
CA LEU A 364 -10.97 -26.43 -8.90
C LEU A 364 -11.40 -27.00 -10.26
N PRO A 365 -11.36 -26.25 -11.36
CA PRO A 365 -11.23 -24.81 -11.54
C PRO A 365 -12.56 -24.07 -11.54
N GLU A 366 -12.53 -22.75 -11.65
CA GLU A 366 -13.60 -21.93 -12.17
C GLU A 366 -13.17 -21.28 -13.48
N ILE A 367 -14.04 -21.34 -14.48
CA ILE A 367 -13.87 -20.64 -15.76
C ILE A 367 -15.06 -19.71 -15.89
N GLN A 368 -14.80 -18.44 -16.13
CA GLN A 368 -15.83 -17.41 -16.25
C GLN A 368 -15.63 -16.59 -17.52
N PHE A 369 -16.73 -16.28 -18.16
CA PHE A 369 -16.85 -15.32 -19.25
C PHE A 369 -17.77 -14.18 -18.81
N ASP A 370 -17.34 -12.95 -18.97
CA ASP A 370 -18.09 -11.74 -18.70
C ASP A 370 -18.14 -10.85 -19.95
N LEU A 371 -19.32 -10.57 -20.44
CA LEU A 371 -19.58 -9.50 -21.39
C LEU A 371 -20.01 -8.27 -20.57
N LEU A 372 -19.20 -7.23 -20.60
CA LEU A 372 -19.49 -5.97 -19.95
C LEU A 372 -20.69 -5.28 -20.62
N PRO A 373 -21.38 -4.35 -19.95
CA PRO A 373 -22.49 -3.64 -20.56
C PRO A 373 -22.14 -3.05 -21.92
N THR A 374 -22.70 -3.61 -22.97
CA THR A 374 -22.38 -3.31 -24.38
C THR A 374 -23.62 -2.91 -25.13
N ALA A 375 -23.54 -1.80 -25.87
CA ALA A 375 -24.67 -1.25 -26.60
C ALA A 375 -25.03 -2.12 -27.82
N ILE A 376 -26.26 -2.64 -27.86
CA ILE A 376 -26.81 -3.43 -28.96
C ILE A 376 -27.69 -2.63 -29.91
N GLY A 377 -27.81 -1.33 -29.70
CA GLY A 377 -28.63 -0.42 -30.50
C GLY A 377 -29.89 0.06 -29.79
N GLY A 378 -30.49 1.12 -30.29
CA GLY A 378 -31.67 1.73 -29.67
C GLY A 378 -31.45 2.27 -28.23
N GLY A 379 -30.20 2.45 -27.81
CA GLY A 379 -29.85 2.88 -26.47
C GLY A 379 -30.03 1.77 -25.42
N VAL A 380 -30.04 0.51 -25.87
CA VAL A 380 -30.10 -0.67 -24.98
C VAL A 380 -28.71 -1.26 -24.85
N ASP A 381 -28.32 -1.56 -23.62
CA ASP A 381 -27.09 -2.25 -23.28
C ASP A 381 -27.42 -3.68 -22.83
N GLU A 382 -26.63 -4.64 -23.30
CA GLU A 382 -26.67 -6.01 -22.82
C GLU A 382 -25.48 -6.32 -21.91
N GLN A 383 -25.69 -7.20 -20.96
CA GLN A 383 -24.68 -7.74 -20.06
C GLN A 383 -24.88 -9.25 -19.96
N PHE A 384 -23.80 -10.01 -20.04
CA PHE A 384 -23.84 -11.45 -19.90
C PHE A 384 -22.65 -11.95 -19.06
N THR A 385 -22.93 -12.86 -18.15
CA THR A 385 -21.90 -13.58 -17.39
C THR A 385 -22.22 -15.05 -17.42
N ALA A 386 -21.24 -15.91 -17.67
CA ALA A 386 -21.37 -17.35 -17.54
C ALA A 386 -20.15 -17.94 -16.87
N SER A 387 -20.35 -18.87 -15.93
CA SER A 387 -19.26 -19.56 -15.25
C SER A 387 -19.52 -21.03 -15.07
N TYR A 388 -18.44 -21.81 -15.10
CA TYR A 388 -18.42 -23.19 -14.63
C TYR A 388 -17.39 -23.31 -13.51
N ALA A 389 -17.80 -23.88 -12.38
CA ALA A 389 -16.93 -24.05 -11.22
C ALA A 389 -17.10 -25.42 -10.61
N ARG A 390 -15.99 -26.09 -10.31
CA ARG A 390 -15.97 -27.22 -9.39
C ARG A 390 -15.66 -26.69 -7.98
N LEU A 391 -16.65 -26.69 -7.14
CA LEU A 391 -16.61 -26.15 -5.78
C LEU A 391 -16.41 -27.26 -4.74
N ARG A 392 -15.55 -27.02 -3.77
CA ARG A 392 -15.35 -27.92 -2.66
C ARG A 392 -15.00 -27.15 -1.38
N GLU A 393 -15.53 -27.60 -0.27
CA GLU A 393 -15.19 -27.09 1.05
C GLU A 393 -14.70 -28.22 1.94
N ARG A 394 -13.54 -28.04 2.58
CA ARG A 394 -12.96 -28.99 3.51
C ARG A 394 -12.99 -28.47 4.94
N GLY A 395 -13.06 -29.38 5.91
CA GLY A 395 -12.88 -29.06 7.33
C GLY A 395 -11.41 -28.82 7.68
N PRO A 396 -11.16 -28.00 8.71
CA PRO A 396 -9.79 -27.78 9.19
C PRO A 396 -9.23 -28.98 9.97
N GLU A 397 -7.91 -29.07 10.06
CA GLU A 397 -7.14 -29.96 10.93
C GLU A 397 -6.31 -29.17 11.95
N PRO A 398 -6.06 -29.67 13.17
CA PRO A 398 -6.79 -30.74 13.84
C PRO A 398 -8.23 -30.36 14.12
N GLN A 399 -9.06 -31.37 14.35
CA GLN A 399 -10.48 -31.20 14.54
C GLN A 399 -10.79 -30.31 15.74
N LEU A 400 -11.01 -29.07 15.49
CA LEU A 400 -11.67 -28.21 16.43
C LEU A 400 -13.11 -28.63 16.51
N ALA A 401 -13.58 -28.88 17.73
CA ALA A 401 -14.99 -28.81 18.01
C ALA A 401 -15.47 -27.43 17.59
N MET A 402 -15.94 -27.29 16.35
CA MET A 402 -16.54 -26.05 15.89
C MET A 402 -17.82 -25.84 16.69
N SER A 403 -17.73 -25.05 17.75
CA SER A 403 -18.89 -24.29 18.19
C SER A 403 -19.19 -23.29 17.09
N THR A 404 -19.95 -23.73 16.10
CA THR A 404 -20.46 -22.86 15.06
C THR A 404 -21.42 -21.92 15.75
N PHE A 405 -21.00 -20.73 16.08
CA PHE A 405 -21.89 -19.64 16.42
C PHE A 405 -22.62 -19.23 15.14
N VAL A 406 -23.62 -20.03 14.77
CA VAL A 406 -24.71 -19.51 13.95
C VAL A 406 -25.49 -18.61 14.90
N ILE A 407 -25.21 -17.33 14.87
CA ILE A 407 -26.01 -16.33 15.57
C ILE A 407 -27.32 -16.24 14.82
N VAL A 408 -28.27 -17.09 15.23
CA VAL A 408 -29.69 -16.87 14.95
C VAL A 408 -30.18 -15.99 16.10
N PRO A 409 -30.52 -14.71 15.86
CA PRO A 409 -31.01 -13.83 16.90
C PRO A 409 -32.23 -14.46 17.54
N GLY A 410 -32.13 -14.83 18.83
CA GLY A 410 -33.26 -15.22 19.67
C GLY A 410 -33.39 -16.70 20.03
N LEU A 411 -32.49 -17.59 19.64
CA LEU A 411 -32.51 -18.98 20.08
C LEU A 411 -31.22 -19.37 20.80
N PRO A 412 -31.24 -19.82 22.05
CA PRO A 412 -30.07 -20.45 22.67
C PRO A 412 -29.87 -21.82 21.99
N MET A 413 -28.89 -21.92 21.10
CA MET A 413 -28.48 -23.19 20.50
C MET A 413 -27.58 -23.94 21.48
N PRO A 414 -27.82 -25.22 21.75
CA PRO A 414 -26.87 -26.05 22.47
C PRO A 414 -25.60 -26.17 21.63
N ALA A 415 -24.44 -25.99 22.26
CA ALA A 415 -23.14 -26.22 21.66
C ALA A 415 -23.00 -27.71 21.35
N THR A 416 -23.40 -28.12 20.15
CA THR A 416 -23.08 -29.46 19.63
C THR A 416 -21.69 -29.36 19.01
N SER A 417 -20.68 -29.90 19.69
CA SER A 417 -19.34 -30.08 19.12
C SER A 417 -19.39 -31.22 18.13
N VAL A 418 -19.35 -30.88 16.83
CA VAL A 418 -19.16 -31.88 15.78
C VAL A 418 -17.66 -32.02 15.51
N THR A 419 -17.14 -33.21 15.73
CA THR A 419 -15.73 -33.53 15.51
C THR A 419 -15.56 -34.07 14.09
N TYR A 420 -14.83 -33.36 13.23
CA TYR A 420 -14.54 -33.80 11.86
C TYR A 420 -13.19 -34.50 11.79
N GLY A 421 -13.08 -35.56 10.95
CA GLY A 421 -11.80 -36.18 10.62
C GLY A 421 -10.93 -35.30 9.73
N PRO A 422 -9.62 -35.58 9.66
CA PRO A 422 -8.72 -34.84 8.82
C PRO A 422 -9.15 -34.91 7.33
N ASN A 423 -9.09 -33.78 6.62
CA ASN A 423 -9.40 -33.69 5.20
C ASN A 423 -10.82 -34.13 4.77
N VAL A 424 -11.79 -34.05 5.66
CA VAL A 424 -13.17 -34.37 5.30
C VAL A 424 -13.73 -33.32 4.35
N THR A 425 -14.31 -33.76 3.23
CA THR A 425 -15.08 -32.89 2.33
C THR A 425 -16.43 -32.58 2.98
N LEU A 426 -16.61 -31.32 3.36
CA LEU A 426 -17.85 -30.86 4.01
C LEU A 426 -18.96 -30.64 3.00
N LEU A 427 -18.66 -29.93 1.92
CA LEU A 427 -19.55 -29.64 0.81
C LEU A 427 -18.79 -29.76 -0.52
N GLN A 428 -19.46 -30.22 -1.56
CA GLN A 428 -18.94 -30.27 -2.92
C GLN A 428 -20.08 -30.08 -3.92
N ALA A 429 -19.81 -29.42 -5.03
CA ALA A 429 -20.71 -29.36 -6.17
C ALA A 429 -19.95 -28.93 -7.44
N ASP A 430 -20.39 -29.44 -8.60
CA ASP A 430 -20.07 -28.87 -9.89
C ASP A 430 -21.19 -27.88 -10.25
N ARG A 431 -20.87 -26.61 -10.52
CA ARG A 431 -21.85 -25.57 -10.78
C ARG A 431 -21.62 -24.93 -12.16
N PHE A 432 -22.70 -24.85 -12.92
CA PHE A 432 -22.81 -23.95 -14.06
C PHE A 432 -23.75 -22.81 -13.68
N ASP A 433 -23.34 -21.58 -13.93
CA ASP A 433 -24.13 -20.39 -13.63
C ASP A 433 -24.08 -19.44 -14.83
N ALA A 434 -25.21 -18.87 -15.22
CA ALA A 434 -25.30 -17.91 -16.30
C ALA A 434 -26.30 -16.80 -15.96
N TYR A 435 -25.92 -15.58 -16.19
CA TYR A 435 -26.73 -14.37 -16.02
C TYR A 435 -26.77 -13.57 -17.32
N TYR A 436 -27.94 -13.10 -17.71
CA TYR A 436 -28.14 -12.20 -18.83
C TYR A 436 -29.08 -11.08 -18.46
N ALA A 437 -28.73 -9.83 -18.80
CA ALA A 437 -29.59 -8.68 -18.55
C ALA A 437 -29.54 -7.69 -19.70
N LEU A 438 -30.66 -6.99 -19.85
CA LEU A 438 -30.81 -5.82 -20.71
C LEU A 438 -31.09 -4.60 -19.83
N SER A 439 -30.42 -3.51 -20.12
CA SER A 439 -30.65 -2.23 -19.48
C SER A 439 -30.74 -1.12 -20.52
N ARG A 440 -31.44 -0.05 -20.18
CA ARG A 440 -31.57 1.11 -21.07
C ARG A 440 -31.39 2.40 -20.30
N PRO A 441 -30.20 3.01 -20.29
CA PRO A 441 -30.00 4.32 -19.68
C PRO A 441 -30.80 5.39 -20.43
N ILE A 442 -31.68 6.08 -19.72
CA ILE A 442 -32.53 7.18 -20.26
C ILE A 442 -32.23 8.42 -19.43
N ALA A 443 -31.68 9.44 -20.04
CA ALA A 443 -31.40 10.72 -19.41
C ALA A 443 -32.15 11.85 -20.13
N PRO A 444 -33.44 12.04 -19.84
CA PRO A 444 -34.26 13.07 -20.52
C PRO A 444 -33.80 14.51 -20.21
N THR A 445 -33.09 14.69 -19.10
CA THR A 445 -32.47 15.95 -18.70
C THR A 445 -31.09 15.71 -18.08
N ALA A 446 -30.27 16.75 -17.98
CA ALA A 446 -28.93 16.65 -17.35
C ALA A 446 -28.97 16.32 -15.84
N TRP A 447 -30.10 16.57 -15.19
CA TRP A 447 -30.26 16.37 -13.74
C TRP A 447 -31.02 15.10 -13.37
N PHE A 448 -31.59 14.36 -14.32
CA PHE A 448 -32.36 13.16 -14.08
C PHE A 448 -31.97 12.03 -15.06
N ALA A 449 -31.68 10.86 -14.53
CA ALA A 449 -31.47 9.64 -15.31
C ALA A 449 -32.24 8.48 -14.69
N VAL A 450 -32.79 7.61 -15.52
CA VAL A 450 -33.42 6.36 -15.12
C VAL A 450 -32.95 5.23 -16.03
N THR A 451 -32.60 4.11 -15.43
CA THR A 451 -32.12 2.91 -16.14
C THR A 451 -33.01 1.73 -15.77
N PRO A 452 -34.05 1.44 -16.53
CA PRO A 452 -34.78 0.17 -16.41
C PRO A 452 -33.86 -1.01 -16.71
N VAL A 453 -34.05 -2.12 -16.00
CA VAL A 453 -33.30 -3.36 -16.09
C VAL A 453 -34.26 -4.54 -16.11
N VAL A 454 -34.00 -5.50 -16.99
CA VAL A 454 -34.63 -6.81 -17.00
C VAL A 454 -33.56 -7.88 -17.21
N GLY A 455 -33.60 -8.91 -16.40
CA GLY A 455 -32.57 -9.94 -16.46
C GLY A 455 -33.05 -11.31 -15.99
N GLY A 456 -32.22 -12.29 -16.20
CA GLY A 456 -32.44 -13.64 -15.72
C GLY A 456 -31.14 -14.34 -15.39
N ARG A 457 -31.21 -15.24 -14.43
CA ARG A 457 -30.08 -16.07 -14.00
C ARG A 457 -30.49 -17.53 -13.99
N PHE A 458 -29.61 -18.37 -14.49
CA PHE A 458 -29.77 -19.82 -14.51
C PHE A 458 -28.58 -20.43 -13.76
N THR A 459 -28.86 -21.28 -12.78
CA THR A 459 -27.84 -21.99 -12.03
C THR A 459 -28.15 -23.48 -12.05
N HIS A 460 -27.21 -24.30 -12.46
CA HIS A 460 -27.29 -25.75 -12.41
C HIS A 460 -26.17 -26.32 -11.55
N SER A 461 -26.54 -27.13 -10.57
CA SER A 461 -25.60 -27.83 -9.70
C SER A 461 -25.72 -29.33 -9.94
N ALA A 462 -24.56 -29.98 -10.08
CA ALA A 462 -24.45 -31.42 -10.22
C ALA A 462 -23.42 -31.98 -9.26
N ASN A 463 -23.43 -33.30 -9.03
CA ASN A 463 -22.50 -33.99 -8.16
C ASN A 463 -22.44 -33.37 -6.73
N ALA A 464 -23.58 -32.82 -6.28
CA ALA A 464 -23.67 -32.20 -4.98
C ALA A 464 -23.53 -33.26 -3.88
N TYR A 465 -22.65 -32.96 -2.94
CA TYR A 465 -22.40 -33.75 -1.74
C TYR A 465 -22.35 -32.84 -0.53
N SER A 466 -22.89 -33.30 0.57
CA SER A 466 -22.71 -32.67 1.89
C SER A 466 -22.47 -33.75 2.93
N ASP A 467 -21.61 -33.49 3.89
CA ASP A 467 -21.42 -34.38 5.02
C ASP A 467 -22.71 -34.46 5.84
N PRO A 468 -23.25 -35.66 6.12
CA PRO A 468 -24.51 -35.81 6.82
C PRO A 468 -24.52 -35.20 8.22
N ASP A 469 -23.41 -35.24 8.93
CA ASP A 469 -23.29 -34.72 10.30
C ASP A 469 -23.33 -33.19 10.31
N ILE A 470 -22.78 -32.54 9.27
CA ILE A 470 -22.88 -31.10 9.08
C ILE A 470 -24.27 -30.65 8.79
N VAL A 471 -24.95 -31.35 7.88
CA VAL A 471 -26.32 -31.01 7.48
C VAL A 471 -27.25 -31.11 8.70
N ALA A 472 -27.11 -32.16 9.50
CA ALA A 472 -27.89 -32.34 10.73
C ALA A 472 -27.59 -31.25 11.76
N SER A 473 -26.35 -30.81 11.90
CA SER A 473 -25.93 -29.88 12.95
C SER A 473 -26.08 -28.40 12.59
N ILE A 474 -25.84 -28.01 11.33
CA ILE A 474 -25.77 -26.59 10.92
C ILE A 474 -27.01 -26.10 10.20
N LEU A 475 -27.65 -26.95 9.39
CA LEU A 475 -28.71 -26.50 8.48
C LEU A 475 -30.11 -26.96 8.89
N SER A 476 -30.24 -27.83 9.87
CA SER A 476 -31.52 -28.46 10.22
C SER A 476 -32.32 -28.98 9.00
N ALA A 477 -31.63 -29.31 7.94
CA ALA A 477 -32.14 -29.60 6.61
C ALA A 477 -31.72 -31.00 6.14
N SER A 478 -32.49 -31.59 5.25
CA SER A 478 -32.10 -32.79 4.54
C SER A 478 -30.92 -32.55 3.60
N SER A 479 -30.10 -33.58 3.36
CA SER A 479 -28.99 -33.50 2.37
C SER A 479 -29.51 -32.97 1.04
N PRO A 480 -28.78 -32.05 0.38
CA PRO A 480 -29.19 -31.51 -0.91
C PRO A 480 -29.24 -32.64 -1.96
N PRO A 481 -30.17 -32.60 -2.89
CA PRO A 481 -30.20 -33.56 -4.00
C PRO A 481 -28.91 -33.44 -4.83
N THR A 482 -28.46 -34.54 -5.41
CA THR A 482 -27.21 -34.63 -6.20
C THR A 482 -27.21 -33.74 -7.44
N ARG A 483 -28.39 -33.34 -7.92
CA ARG A 483 -28.56 -32.40 -9.03
C ARG A 483 -29.68 -31.43 -8.73
N GLN A 484 -29.45 -30.17 -9.03
CA GLN A 484 -30.43 -29.11 -8.85
C GLN A 484 -30.30 -28.07 -9.97
N THR A 485 -31.44 -27.50 -10.35
CA THR A 485 -31.51 -26.37 -11.28
C THR A 485 -32.36 -25.30 -10.68
N ARG A 486 -31.91 -24.04 -10.77
CA ARG A 486 -32.64 -22.87 -10.31
C ARG A 486 -32.66 -21.82 -11.41
N THR A 487 -33.80 -21.21 -11.62
CA THR A 487 -33.99 -20.05 -12.48
C THR A 487 -34.47 -18.85 -11.67
N LEU A 488 -33.90 -17.71 -11.94
CA LEU A 488 -34.31 -16.44 -11.36
C LEU A 488 -34.59 -15.45 -12.48
N GLY A 489 -35.62 -14.64 -12.30
CA GLY A 489 -35.91 -13.51 -13.17
C GLY A 489 -35.87 -12.23 -12.37
N GLU A 490 -35.35 -11.15 -12.95
CA GLU A 490 -35.38 -9.83 -12.34
C GLU A 490 -36.01 -8.79 -13.27
N ILE A 491 -36.70 -7.84 -12.67
CA ILE A 491 -37.14 -6.60 -13.31
C ILE A 491 -37.00 -5.46 -12.33
N GLY A 492 -36.55 -4.31 -12.81
CA GLY A 492 -36.39 -3.16 -11.96
C GLY A 492 -35.89 -1.91 -12.67
N PHE A 493 -35.49 -0.94 -11.88
CA PHE A 493 -34.88 0.28 -12.41
C PHE A 493 -33.98 0.91 -11.36
N ASP A 494 -33.03 1.73 -11.85
CA ASP A 494 -32.23 2.67 -11.06
C ASP A 494 -32.51 4.08 -11.54
N ALA A 495 -32.89 4.97 -10.63
CA ALA A 495 -33.13 6.38 -10.93
C ALA A 495 -32.20 7.24 -10.08
N VAL A 496 -31.62 8.26 -10.71
CA VAL A 496 -30.67 9.18 -10.09
C VAL A 496 -31.07 10.61 -10.42
N LEU A 497 -31.20 11.43 -9.40
CA LEU A 497 -31.35 12.88 -9.55
C LEU A 497 -30.01 13.53 -9.14
N ARG A 498 -29.52 14.47 -9.95
CA ARG A 498 -28.29 15.22 -9.70
C ARG A 498 -28.64 16.70 -9.56
N THR A 499 -28.53 17.21 -8.36
CA THR A 499 -28.77 18.62 -8.07
C THR A 499 -27.55 19.25 -7.41
N SER A 500 -27.33 20.51 -7.64
CA SER A 500 -26.26 21.25 -6.97
C SER A 500 -26.69 22.69 -6.71
N GLY A 501 -26.29 23.19 -5.55
CA GLY A 501 -26.42 24.60 -5.18
C GLY A 501 -25.08 25.20 -4.83
N THR A 502 -24.85 26.45 -5.20
CA THR A 502 -23.66 27.21 -4.83
C THR A 502 -24.05 28.38 -3.94
N PHE A 503 -23.27 28.62 -2.90
CA PHE A 503 -23.49 29.67 -1.93
C PHE A 503 -22.22 30.49 -1.75
N ASP A 504 -22.36 31.81 -1.73
CA ASP A 504 -21.24 32.72 -1.49
C ASP A 504 -21.04 32.88 0.02
N TYR A 505 -20.42 31.85 0.63
CA TYR A 505 -20.07 31.82 2.05
C TYR A 505 -18.56 31.73 2.22
N LYS A 506 -18.01 32.59 3.09
CA LYS A 506 -16.57 32.62 3.39
C LYS A 506 -16.32 32.50 4.87
N ASN A 507 -15.31 31.75 5.23
CA ASN A 507 -14.87 31.61 6.61
C ASN A 507 -13.36 31.38 6.64
N GLU A 508 -12.62 32.33 7.19
CA GLU A 508 -11.15 32.27 7.24
C GLU A 508 -10.61 31.18 8.17
N THR A 509 -11.28 30.95 9.29
CA THR A 509 -10.87 29.94 10.28
C THR A 509 -10.89 28.53 9.68
N TRP A 510 -11.91 28.22 8.90
CA TRP A 510 -12.09 26.94 8.23
C TRP A 510 -11.56 26.92 6.80
N LYS A 511 -10.96 28.02 6.33
CA LYS A 511 -10.50 28.21 4.95
C LYS A 511 -11.60 27.87 3.94
N ILE A 512 -12.82 28.37 4.17
CA ILE A 512 -13.95 28.19 3.27
C ILE A 512 -14.03 29.41 2.35
N ASP A 513 -14.00 29.17 1.04
CA ASP A 513 -14.18 30.20 0.00
C ASP A 513 -15.25 29.75 -0.99
N GLY A 514 -16.51 30.09 -0.67
CA GLY A 514 -17.68 29.58 -1.37
C GLY A 514 -18.05 28.15 -0.97
N LEU A 515 -19.32 27.84 -1.04
CA LEU A 515 -19.83 26.48 -0.77
C LEU A 515 -20.55 25.96 -2.01
N ARG A 516 -20.33 24.68 -2.30
CA ARG A 516 -21.10 23.91 -3.28
C ARG A 516 -21.71 22.71 -2.61
N HIS A 517 -23.04 22.63 -2.61
CA HIS A 517 -23.76 21.45 -2.13
C HIS A 517 -24.18 20.60 -3.31
N LEU A 518 -23.73 19.35 -3.35
CA LEU A 518 -24.15 18.32 -4.28
C LEU A 518 -25.17 17.43 -3.55
N PHE A 519 -26.35 17.30 -4.11
CA PHE A 519 -27.40 16.45 -3.57
C PHE A 519 -27.86 15.47 -4.64
N THR A 520 -27.67 14.16 -4.37
CA THR A 520 -27.90 13.09 -5.34
C THR A 520 -28.82 12.02 -4.74
N PRO A 521 -30.14 12.22 -4.76
CA PRO A 521 -31.10 11.16 -4.47
C PRO A 521 -30.99 10.01 -5.48
N ARG A 522 -30.96 8.79 -4.96
CA ARG A 522 -31.00 7.55 -5.75
C ARG A 522 -32.18 6.71 -5.33
N ILE A 523 -32.87 6.14 -6.31
CA ILE A 523 -33.98 5.23 -6.11
C ILE A 523 -33.69 3.99 -6.93
N SER A 524 -33.53 2.85 -6.28
CA SER A 524 -33.29 1.55 -6.93
C SER A 524 -34.42 0.59 -6.56
N TYR A 525 -35.04 -0.01 -7.55
CA TYR A 525 -36.08 -1.01 -7.34
C TYR A 525 -35.70 -2.29 -8.04
N ARG A 526 -35.85 -3.42 -7.32
CA ARG A 526 -35.66 -4.76 -7.91
C ARG A 526 -36.75 -5.69 -7.39
N TYR A 527 -37.42 -6.34 -8.34
CA TYR A 527 -38.25 -7.50 -8.11
C TYR A 527 -37.52 -8.72 -8.68
N VAL A 528 -37.17 -9.64 -7.82
CA VAL A 528 -36.53 -10.91 -8.16
C VAL A 528 -37.50 -12.05 -7.83
N LYS A 529 -37.74 -12.91 -8.78
CA LYS A 529 -38.52 -14.13 -8.58
C LYS A 529 -37.62 -15.34 -8.83
N ALA A 530 -37.46 -16.17 -7.83
CA ALA A 530 -36.79 -17.46 -7.89
C ALA A 530 -37.80 -18.59 -7.98
N ASP A 531 -37.42 -19.69 -8.62
CA ASP A 531 -38.12 -20.98 -8.47
C ASP A 531 -37.76 -21.54 -7.10
N GLU A 532 -38.72 -21.51 -6.18
CA GLU A 532 -38.51 -21.86 -4.77
C GLU A 532 -38.43 -23.39 -4.52
N SER A 533 -38.68 -24.20 -5.56
CA SER A 533 -38.73 -25.68 -5.41
C SER A 533 -37.34 -26.30 -5.15
N ASN A 534 -36.25 -25.57 -5.40
CA ASN A 534 -34.89 -26.11 -5.36
C ASN A 534 -33.95 -25.29 -4.47
N ARG A 535 -33.43 -25.88 -3.40
CA ARG A 535 -32.37 -25.32 -2.57
C ARG A 535 -31.01 -25.75 -3.12
N MET A 536 -30.22 -24.77 -3.54
CA MET A 536 -28.85 -25.01 -4.02
C MET A 536 -27.92 -25.38 -2.86
N PRO A 537 -26.87 -26.21 -3.10
CA PRO A 537 -25.82 -26.40 -2.10
C PRO A 537 -25.16 -25.07 -1.79
N ALA A 538 -25.25 -24.62 -0.54
CA ALA A 538 -24.78 -23.29 -0.15
C ALA A 538 -23.25 -23.29 0.07
N ILE A 539 -22.46 -23.44 -0.99
CA ILE A 539 -20.99 -23.33 -0.95
C ILE A 539 -20.59 -21.87 -1.06
N ASP A 540 -21.04 -21.16 -2.10
CA ASP A 540 -20.86 -19.71 -2.22
C ASP A 540 -21.88 -18.97 -1.34
N ARG A 541 -21.51 -18.78 -0.08
CA ARG A 541 -22.31 -18.06 0.92
C ARG A 541 -21.84 -16.62 1.04
N PRO A 542 -22.75 -15.67 1.32
CA PRO A 542 -22.32 -14.31 1.63
C PRO A 542 -21.47 -14.32 2.91
N VAL A 543 -20.38 -13.57 2.86
CA VAL A 543 -19.65 -13.22 4.07
C VAL A 543 -20.53 -12.31 4.92
N PHE A 544 -20.47 -12.44 6.23
CA PHE A 544 -21.19 -11.54 7.13
C PHE A 544 -20.85 -10.09 6.77
N SER A 545 -21.90 -9.31 6.52
CA SER A 545 -21.78 -7.89 6.23
C SER A 545 -22.98 -7.15 6.78
N THR A 546 -22.73 -6.02 7.38
CA THR A 546 -23.76 -5.10 7.87
C THR A 546 -24.18 -4.08 6.82
N TYR A 547 -23.43 -3.98 5.74
CA TYR A 547 -23.75 -3.11 4.60
C TYR A 547 -24.94 -3.61 3.79
N LEU A 548 -25.65 -2.68 3.13
CA LEU A 548 -26.74 -3.02 2.21
C LEU A 548 -26.21 -3.91 1.08
N GLN A 549 -26.83 -5.07 0.93
CA GLN A 549 -26.45 -6.03 -0.11
C GLN A 549 -26.85 -5.53 -1.51
N PRO A 550 -26.16 -5.92 -2.59
CA PRO A 550 -26.58 -5.65 -3.95
C PRO A 550 -28.03 -6.10 -4.19
N LEU A 551 -28.79 -5.34 -4.96
CA LEU A 551 -30.19 -5.66 -5.31
C LEU A 551 -30.30 -6.48 -6.59
N GLY A 552 -29.40 -6.25 -7.58
CA GLY A 552 -29.40 -6.90 -8.88
C GLY A 552 -28.82 -8.31 -8.82
N LEU A 553 -29.31 -9.19 -9.67
CA LEU A 553 -28.80 -10.57 -9.80
C LEU A 553 -27.37 -10.59 -10.36
N GLY A 554 -26.99 -9.60 -11.18
CA GLY A 554 -25.65 -9.49 -11.77
C GLY A 554 -24.57 -9.08 -10.78
N ASP A 555 -24.94 -8.32 -9.76
CA ASP A 555 -24.00 -7.76 -8.77
C ASP A 555 -23.70 -8.74 -7.62
N THR A 556 -24.39 -9.87 -7.57
CA THR A 556 -24.31 -10.80 -6.46
C THR A 556 -23.34 -11.93 -6.74
N ARG A 557 -22.27 -12.01 -5.94
CA ARG A 557 -21.26 -13.09 -6.00
C ARG A 557 -21.70 -14.36 -5.29
N SER A 558 -22.56 -14.26 -4.27
CA SER A 558 -23.08 -15.42 -3.49
C SER A 558 -24.22 -16.11 -4.22
N ALA A 559 -23.88 -16.73 -5.36
CA ALA A 559 -24.87 -17.30 -6.28
C ALA A 559 -25.79 -18.36 -5.62
N ASP A 560 -25.28 -19.14 -4.68
CA ASP A 560 -25.99 -20.29 -4.11
C ASP A 560 -27.12 -19.90 -3.15
N THR A 561 -27.06 -18.69 -2.57
CA THR A 561 -28.02 -18.21 -1.56
C THR A 561 -29.02 -17.18 -2.09
N LEU A 562 -29.11 -17.01 -3.40
CA LEU A 562 -30.07 -16.09 -4.02
C LEU A 562 -31.51 -16.58 -3.81
N GLU A 563 -32.38 -15.66 -3.40
CA GLU A 563 -33.78 -15.89 -3.11
C GLU A 563 -34.68 -14.87 -3.81
N SER A 564 -35.99 -15.15 -3.83
CA SER A 564 -36.97 -14.18 -4.28
C SER A 564 -36.94 -12.92 -3.41
N SER A 565 -36.95 -11.75 -4.03
CA SER A 565 -36.95 -10.48 -3.31
C SER A 565 -37.78 -9.43 -4.02
N ASN A 566 -38.30 -8.48 -3.26
CA ASN A 566 -39.04 -7.32 -3.80
C ASN A 566 -38.66 -6.11 -2.96
N ILE A 567 -37.70 -5.33 -3.45
CA ILE A 567 -36.99 -4.32 -2.64
C ILE A 567 -36.95 -2.99 -3.37
N LEU A 568 -37.34 -1.91 -2.68
CA LEU A 568 -37.08 -0.54 -3.06
C LEU A 568 -36.01 0.04 -2.13
N ARG A 569 -34.90 0.47 -2.68
CA ARG A 569 -33.83 1.19 -1.98
C ARG A 569 -33.95 2.67 -2.22
N LEU A 570 -33.96 3.45 -1.19
CA LEU A 570 -33.80 4.90 -1.23
C LEU A 570 -32.45 5.26 -0.65
N ALA A 571 -31.68 6.08 -1.37
CA ALA A 571 -30.42 6.60 -0.90
C ALA A 571 -30.31 8.10 -1.19
N PHE A 572 -29.74 8.84 -0.26
CA PHE A 572 -29.56 10.29 -0.34
C PHE A 572 -28.10 10.61 -0.09
N ASP A 573 -27.38 10.93 -1.17
CA ASP A 573 -25.98 11.34 -1.08
C ASP A 573 -25.90 12.86 -1.04
N ASN A 574 -25.21 13.37 -0.05
CA ASN A 574 -24.94 14.80 0.13
C ASN A 574 -23.43 14.99 0.21
N VAL A 575 -22.89 15.95 -0.57
CA VAL A 575 -21.50 16.36 -0.47
C VAL A 575 -21.45 17.88 -0.42
N LEU A 576 -20.76 18.41 0.58
CA LEU A 576 -20.51 19.83 0.72
C LEU A 576 -19.05 20.11 0.39
N GLN A 577 -18.81 20.97 -0.58
CA GLN A 577 -17.49 21.30 -1.12
C GLN A 577 -17.17 22.79 -0.93
N THR A 578 -15.89 23.10 -0.86
CA THR A 578 -15.37 24.47 -0.96
C THR A 578 -14.27 24.56 -2.00
N ARG A 579 -13.92 25.76 -2.42
CA ARG A 579 -12.75 26.00 -3.28
C ARG A 579 -11.46 25.79 -2.48
N ASP A 580 -10.47 25.24 -3.14
CA ASP A 580 -9.14 25.07 -2.64
C ASP A 580 -8.11 25.53 -3.68
N SER A 581 -7.09 26.26 -3.26
CA SER A 581 -6.11 26.87 -4.16
C SER A 581 -5.14 25.86 -4.77
N VAL A 582 -4.98 24.69 -4.13
CA VAL A 582 -4.02 23.65 -4.57
C VAL A 582 -4.72 22.56 -5.36
N THR A 583 -5.86 22.07 -4.86
CA THR A 583 -6.59 20.91 -5.43
C THR A 583 -7.79 21.32 -6.29
N GLY A 584 -8.10 22.62 -6.38
CA GLY A 584 -9.27 23.16 -7.07
C GLY A 584 -10.54 23.08 -6.24
N THR A 585 -10.87 21.93 -5.67
CA THR A 585 -12.00 21.73 -4.75
C THR A 585 -11.62 20.77 -3.63
N ARG A 586 -12.24 20.95 -2.47
CA ARG A 586 -12.08 20.13 -1.29
C ARG A 586 -13.43 19.79 -0.70
N ASP A 587 -13.66 18.54 -0.33
CA ASP A 587 -14.86 18.12 0.38
C ASP A 587 -14.76 18.54 1.85
N LEU A 588 -15.79 19.22 2.34
CA LEU A 588 -15.96 19.62 3.75
C LEU A 588 -16.74 18.58 4.52
N ALA A 589 -17.77 18.03 3.92
CA ALA A 589 -18.62 17.01 4.50
C ALA A 589 -19.23 16.12 3.42
N SER A 590 -19.42 14.86 3.75
CA SER A 590 -20.24 13.93 2.99
C SER A 590 -21.20 13.21 3.92
N LEU A 591 -22.43 12.97 3.47
CA LEU A 591 -23.44 12.23 4.20
C LEU A 591 -24.28 11.41 3.23
N THR A 592 -24.24 10.10 3.39
CA THR A 592 -25.12 9.14 2.70
C THR A 592 -26.09 8.55 3.69
N VAL A 593 -27.37 8.61 3.42
CA VAL A 593 -28.41 7.91 4.17
C VAL A 593 -29.15 6.97 3.23
N ALA A 594 -29.20 5.68 3.57
CA ALA A 594 -29.85 4.68 2.73
C ALA A 594 -30.69 3.69 3.55
N ASN A 595 -31.78 3.22 2.93
CA ASN A 595 -32.64 2.19 3.50
C ASN A 595 -33.33 1.36 2.42
N ASP A 596 -33.56 0.09 2.72
CA ASP A 596 -34.31 -0.84 1.89
C ASP A 596 -35.71 -1.06 2.45
N PHE A 597 -36.71 -1.01 1.55
CA PHE A 597 -38.12 -1.28 1.82
C PHE A 597 -38.50 -2.57 1.11
N GLY A 598 -38.72 -3.63 1.86
CA GLY A 598 -39.18 -4.92 1.34
C GLY A 598 -40.71 -5.00 1.25
N PHE A 599 -41.22 -5.57 0.16
CA PHE A 599 -42.66 -5.74 -0.09
C PHE A 599 -43.12 -7.19 -0.12
N SER A 600 -42.22 -8.16 0.03
CA SER A 600 -42.57 -9.58 0.04
C SER A 600 -42.91 -10.08 1.46
N PRO A 601 -43.94 -10.94 1.64
CA PRO A 601 -44.17 -11.61 2.92
C PRO A 601 -42.96 -12.48 3.27
N GLY A 602 -42.40 -12.33 4.45
CA GLY A 602 -41.19 -13.04 4.86
C GLY A 602 -39.87 -12.45 4.30
N SER A 603 -39.93 -11.39 3.50
CA SER A 603 -38.73 -10.61 3.21
C SER A 603 -38.13 -10.17 4.53
N ARG A 604 -36.81 -10.38 4.64
CA ARG A 604 -35.99 -10.05 5.82
C ARG A 604 -36.49 -8.75 6.44
N ASP A 605 -36.57 -8.70 7.76
CA ASP A 605 -36.69 -7.46 8.50
C ASP A 605 -35.80 -6.43 7.84
N LEU A 606 -36.38 -5.30 7.43
CA LEU A 606 -35.77 -4.22 6.71
C LEU A 606 -34.33 -4.06 7.16
N SER A 607 -33.41 -4.18 6.23
CA SER A 607 -32.00 -3.87 6.46
C SER A 607 -31.95 -2.51 7.08
N GLY A 608 -31.38 -2.35 8.26
CA GLY A 608 -31.45 -1.10 9.01
C GLY A 608 -31.11 0.14 8.21
N ILE A 609 -31.64 1.29 8.62
CA ILE A 609 -31.26 2.58 8.06
C ILE A 609 -29.75 2.73 8.23
N GLN A 610 -29.05 2.90 7.12
CA GLN A 610 -27.60 3.13 7.11
C GLN A 610 -27.31 4.60 6.95
N VAL A 611 -26.37 5.09 7.74
CA VAL A 611 -25.85 6.45 7.70
C VAL A 611 -24.34 6.37 7.60
N VAL A 612 -23.78 6.88 6.52
CA VAL A 612 -22.33 7.00 6.31
C VAL A 612 -22.00 8.47 6.23
N GLY A 613 -21.09 8.95 7.07
CA GLY A 613 -20.74 10.36 7.12
C GLY A 613 -19.25 10.59 7.29
N ALA A 614 -18.77 11.66 6.67
CA ALA A 614 -17.45 12.20 6.91
C ALA A 614 -17.54 13.73 7.01
N LEU A 615 -16.79 14.32 7.93
CA LEU A 615 -16.70 15.75 8.11
C LEU A 615 -15.21 16.13 8.22
N MET A 616 -14.73 16.93 7.28
CA MET A 616 -13.35 17.41 7.18
C MET A 616 -13.33 18.93 6.96
N PRO A 617 -13.77 19.72 7.95
CA PRO A 617 -13.91 21.17 7.79
C PRO A 617 -12.53 21.85 7.68
N ALA A 618 -11.50 21.24 8.23
CA ALA A 618 -10.10 21.66 8.14
C ALA A 618 -9.15 20.47 8.04
N SER A 619 -7.92 20.72 7.57
CA SER A 619 -6.90 19.67 7.43
C SER A 619 -6.52 18.99 8.75
N TRP A 620 -6.71 19.68 9.89
CA TRP A 620 -6.38 19.19 11.22
C TRP A 620 -7.52 18.44 11.94
N LEU A 621 -8.72 18.37 11.35
CA LEU A 621 -9.92 17.76 11.92
C LEU A 621 -10.60 16.85 10.90
N GLN A 622 -10.72 15.58 11.25
CA GLN A 622 -11.50 14.60 10.49
C GLN A 622 -12.41 13.84 11.45
N PHE A 623 -13.69 13.79 11.12
CA PHE A 623 -14.68 12.94 11.76
C PHE A 623 -15.27 12.01 10.71
N ASP A 624 -15.32 10.71 10.99
CA ASP A 624 -15.91 9.69 10.16
C ASP A 624 -16.88 8.83 10.96
N THR A 625 -17.98 8.42 10.35
CA THR A 625 -18.98 7.60 11.01
C THR A 625 -19.70 6.68 10.04
N TYR A 626 -19.90 5.45 10.48
CA TYR A 626 -20.87 4.51 9.94
C TYR A 626 -21.86 4.14 11.03
N GLN A 627 -23.15 4.21 10.72
CA GLN A 627 -24.19 3.92 11.70
C GLN A 627 -25.31 3.11 11.04
N ARG A 628 -25.89 2.19 11.82
CA ARG A 628 -27.03 1.40 11.40
C ARG A 628 -28.09 1.38 12.48
N TYR A 629 -29.33 1.63 12.10
CA TYR A 629 -30.49 1.71 12.98
C TYR A 629 -31.58 0.76 12.55
N ALA A 630 -32.22 0.08 13.51
CA ALA A 630 -33.44 -0.69 13.25
C ALA A 630 -34.59 0.26 12.86
N PRO A 631 -35.25 0.08 11.68
CA PRO A 631 -36.20 1.07 11.17
C PRO A 631 -37.41 1.31 12.04
N ARG A 632 -37.97 0.23 12.69
CA ARG A 632 -39.20 0.31 13.44
C ARG A 632 -39.11 1.10 14.74
N ARG A 633 -37.95 1.06 15.42
CA ARG A 633 -37.77 1.66 16.76
C ARG A 633 -36.63 2.69 16.78
N PHE A 634 -36.00 2.90 15.67
CA PHE A 634 -34.79 3.77 15.55
C PHE A 634 -33.73 3.38 16.59
N THR A 635 -33.64 2.10 16.91
CA THR A 635 -32.66 1.60 17.89
C THR A 635 -31.32 1.37 17.19
N PRO A 636 -30.23 1.85 17.78
CA PRO A 636 -28.90 1.62 17.24
C PRO A 636 -28.57 0.13 17.19
N GLN A 637 -28.03 -0.31 16.07
CA GLN A 637 -27.55 -1.67 15.84
C GLN A 637 -26.03 -1.70 15.74
N GLU A 638 -25.46 -0.63 15.19
CA GLU A 638 -24.03 -0.54 14.91
C GLU A 638 -23.59 0.91 14.83
N PHE A 639 -22.43 1.20 15.41
CA PHE A 639 -21.73 2.45 15.29
C PHE A 639 -20.24 2.18 15.12
N ASP A 640 -19.67 2.71 14.07
CA ASP A 640 -18.23 2.84 13.87
C ASP A 640 -17.94 4.31 13.67
N THR A 641 -17.36 4.94 14.66
CA THR A 641 -17.15 6.39 14.66
C THR A 641 -15.71 6.71 15.01
N GLY A 642 -15.09 7.58 14.24
CA GLY A 642 -13.73 8.04 14.45
C GLY A 642 -13.63 9.57 14.45
N LEU A 643 -12.88 10.10 15.40
CA LEU A 643 -12.46 11.50 15.43
C LEU A 643 -10.96 11.56 15.41
N THR A 644 -10.40 12.17 14.37
CA THR A 644 -8.97 12.39 14.22
C THR A 644 -8.68 13.88 14.32
N LEU A 645 -7.76 14.22 15.18
CA LEU A 645 -7.18 15.54 15.32
C LEU A 645 -5.69 15.44 15.04
N HIS A 646 -5.13 16.36 14.27
CA HIS A 646 -3.69 16.38 14.03
C HIS A 646 -3.19 17.80 13.69
N ASP A 647 -1.92 18.04 13.98
CA ASP A 647 -1.23 19.25 13.58
C ASP A 647 -0.02 18.88 12.72
N GLY A 648 -0.27 18.76 11.40
CA GLY A 648 0.73 18.29 10.46
C GLY A 648 1.38 16.98 10.94
N ASP A 649 2.69 16.99 11.06
CA ASP A 649 3.47 15.87 11.58
C ASP A 649 3.81 15.99 13.08
N ALA A 650 3.41 17.07 13.74
CA ALA A 650 3.79 17.33 15.13
C ALA A 650 3.06 16.38 16.10
N TRP A 651 1.76 16.23 15.93
CA TRP A 651 0.99 15.28 16.72
C TRP A 651 -0.30 14.85 16.01
N SER A 652 -0.77 13.68 16.38
CA SER A 652 -2.09 13.17 15.96
C SER A 652 -2.73 12.38 17.10
N VAL A 653 -4.04 12.52 17.24
CA VAL A 653 -4.86 11.72 18.14
C VAL A 653 -6.10 11.26 17.39
N ARG A 654 -6.33 9.95 17.36
CA ARG A 654 -7.58 9.35 16.88
C ARG A 654 -8.30 8.70 18.04
N VAL A 655 -9.56 9.05 18.22
CA VAL A 655 -10.48 8.38 19.15
C VAL A 655 -11.54 7.69 18.29
N SER A 656 -11.71 6.41 18.45
CA SER A 656 -12.74 5.64 17.74
C SER A 656 -13.56 4.77 18.69
N ASN A 657 -14.81 4.56 18.28
CA ASN A 657 -15.75 3.69 18.95
C ASN A 657 -16.27 2.67 17.93
N ASN A 658 -16.23 1.40 18.28
CA ASN A 658 -16.83 0.31 17.51
C ASN A 658 -17.91 -0.34 18.38
N PHE A 659 -19.15 -0.24 17.95
CA PHE A 659 -20.30 -0.78 18.64
C PHE A 659 -21.09 -1.68 17.69
N LEU A 660 -21.28 -2.93 18.05
CA LEU A 660 -22.23 -3.84 17.44
C LEU A 660 -23.11 -4.41 18.54
N ARG A 661 -24.41 -4.18 18.41
CA ARG A 661 -25.39 -4.52 19.46
C ARG A 661 -25.21 -5.96 19.94
N ASP A 662 -25.12 -6.12 21.26
CA ASP A 662 -24.97 -7.39 21.97
C ASP A 662 -23.68 -8.17 21.66
N GLN A 663 -22.76 -7.61 20.85
CA GLN A 663 -21.53 -8.28 20.44
C GLN A 663 -20.27 -7.50 20.80
N ILE A 664 -20.16 -6.24 20.38
CA ILE A 664 -18.96 -5.41 20.50
C ILE A 664 -19.32 -4.04 21.08
N GLU A 665 -18.50 -3.55 21.99
CA GLU A 665 -18.53 -2.17 22.46
C GLU A 665 -17.11 -1.75 22.86
N ASP A 666 -16.36 -1.32 21.88
CA ASP A 666 -14.94 -1.02 22.01
C ASP A 666 -14.66 0.47 21.80
N TYR A 667 -13.75 1.01 22.61
CA TYR A 667 -13.19 2.34 22.46
C TYR A 667 -11.69 2.24 22.24
N VAL A 668 -11.19 2.87 21.18
CA VAL A 668 -9.77 2.86 20.86
C VAL A 668 -9.27 4.30 20.80
N VAL A 669 -8.13 4.55 21.45
CA VAL A 669 -7.41 5.81 21.37
C VAL A 669 -6.02 5.54 20.83
N ASP A 670 -5.71 6.09 19.67
CA ASP A 670 -4.38 6.08 19.07
C ASP A 670 -3.81 7.50 19.13
N GLY A 671 -2.63 7.65 19.70
CA GLY A 671 -1.95 8.94 19.84
C GLY A 671 -0.50 8.87 19.36
N ARG A 672 -0.06 9.92 18.69
CA ARG A 672 1.33 10.15 18.33
C ARG A 672 1.68 11.61 18.63
N ALA A 673 2.85 11.85 19.19
CA ALA A 673 3.38 13.19 19.37
C ALA A 673 4.89 13.18 19.08
N ARG A 674 5.33 14.08 18.20
CA ARG A 674 6.75 14.35 17.95
C ARG A 674 7.25 15.32 19.02
N LEU A 675 8.15 14.84 19.88
CA LEU A 675 8.76 15.69 20.89
C LEU A 675 9.84 16.59 20.29
N ASN A 676 10.60 16.06 19.35
CA ASN A 676 11.61 16.76 18.57
C ASN A 676 11.99 15.93 17.34
N GLU A 677 13.04 16.28 16.60
CA GLU A 677 13.50 15.56 15.40
C GLU A 677 13.97 14.13 15.69
N VAL A 678 14.32 13.85 16.94
CA VAL A 678 14.86 12.55 17.36
C VAL A 678 13.79 11.66 17.99
N TYR A 679 12.81 12.21 18.70
CA TYR A 679 11.88 11.42 19.50
C TYR A 679 10.42 11.64 19.14
N ASP A 680 9.72 10.52 18.91
CA ASP A 680 8.26 10.43 18.81
C ASP A 680 7.72 9.58 19.97
N VAL A 681 6.59 9.98 20.55
CA VAL A 681 5.83 9.18 21.53
C VAL A 681 4.59 8.62 20.86
N LEU A 682 4.31 7.36 21.15
CA LEU A 682 3.14 6.63 20.66
C LEU A 682 2.31 6.12 21.84
N THR A 683 1.01 6.12 21.71
CA THR A 683 0.11 5.45 22.65
C THR A 683 -1.03 4.79 21.93
N ARG A 684 -1.43 3.61 22.38
CA ARG A 684 -2.65 2.92 21.98
C ARG A 684 -3.36 2.40 23.21
N LEU A 685 -4.63 2.73 23.34
CA LEU A 685 -5.51 2.24 24.39
C LEU A 685 -6.73 1.59 23.74
N HIS A 686 -7.00 0.35 24.07
CA HIS A 686 -8.18 -0.38 23.61
C HIS A 686 -8.99 -0.82 24.83
N TYR A 687 -10.15 -0.21 25.03
CA TYR A 687 -11.04 -0.46 26.13
C TYR A 687 -12.30 -1.18 25.64
N ASP A 688 -12.55 -2.37 26.18
CA ASP A 688 -13.77 -3.14 26.00
C ASP A 688 -14.79 -2.77 27.09
N ALA A 689 -15.82 -2.03 26.71
CA ALA A 689 -16.84 -1.55 27.65
C ALA A 689 -17.79 -2.67 28.15
N ARG A 690 -17.96 -3.73 27.36
CA ARG A 690 -18.78 -4.87 27.77
C ARG A 690 -18.17 -5.65 28.92
N THR A 691 -16.86 -5.81 28.90
CA THR A 691 -16.13 -6.51 29.98
C THR A 691 -15.51 -5.54 30.98
N SER A 692 -15.69 -4.23 30.78
CA SER A 692 -15.15 -3.14 31.62
C SER A 692 -13.64 -3.24 31.86
N ARG A 693 -12.87 -3.57 30.81
CA ARG A 693 -11.41 -3.72 30.93
C ARG A 693 -10.67 -3.20 29.70
N PHE A 694 -9.40 -2.86 29.90
CA PHE A 694 -8.51 -2.61 28.78
C PHE A 694 -8.02 -3.92 28.19
N ASN A 695 -8.33 -4.17 26.91
CA ASN A 695 -7.77 -5.28 26.15
C ASN A 695 -6.32 -5.04 25.80
N GLU A 696 -5.95 -3.78 25.54
CA GLU A 696 -4.58 -3.37 25.22
C GLU A 696 -4.31 -1.96 25.77
N GLN A 697 -3.13 -1.80 26.34
CA GLN A 697 -2.52 -0.51 26.64
C GLN A 697 -1.08 -0.58 26.16
N ALA A 698 -0.73 0.21 25.15
CA ALA A 698 0.60 0.25 24.60
C ALA A 698 1.16 1.68 24.66
N TYR A 699 2.39 1.80 25.13
CA TYR A 699 3.12 3.06 25.25
C TYR A 699 4.45 2.89 24.56
N GLY A 700 4.74 3.76 23.60
CA GLY A 700 5.92 3.68 22.77
C GLY A 700 6.72 4.97 22.74
N LEU A 701 8.04 4.82 22.68
CA LEU A 701 8.98 5.86 22.33
C LEU A 701 9.72 5.40 21.08
N VAL A 702 9.73 6.24 20.06
CA VAL A 702 10.50 6.01 18.84
C VAL A 702 11.63 7.02 18.79
N GLN A 703 12.84 6.53 18.63
CA GLN A 703 14.05 7.33 18.50
C GLN A 703 14.59 7.21 17.07
N ASN A 704 14.81 8.35 16.43
CA ASN A 704 15.48 8.44 15.13
C ASN A 704 16.94 8.81 15.37
N LEU A 705 17.88 7.94 15.02
CA LEU A 705 19.32 8.21 15.09
C LEU A 705 19.84 8.54 13.69
N ASP A 706 20.11 9.82 13.48
CA ASP A 706 20.75 10.39 12.28
C ASP A 706 20.04 10.00 10.95
N ASN A 707 18.70 9.79 11.01
CA ASN A 707 17.90 9.29 9.89
C ASN A 707 18.36 7.95 9.29
N THR A 708 19.21 7.23 9.99
CA THR A 708 19.76 5.93 9.57
C THR A 708 19.16 4.78 10.34
N TRP A 709 18.93 4.97 11.64
CA TRP A 709 18.39 3.95 12.51
C TRP A 709 17.13 4.44 13.22
N ARG A 710 16.13 3.60 13.21
CA ARG A 710 14.91 3.81 13.97
C ARG A 710 14.85 2.81 15.10
N ILE A 711 14.84 3.30 16.35
CA ILE A 711 14.71 2.46 17.53
C ILE A 711 13.32 2.70 18.11
N SER A 712 12.53 1.66 18.25
CA SER A 712 11.23 1.70 18.91
C SER A 712 11.28 0.94 20.23
N TYR A 713 10.83 1.59 21.28
CA TYR A 713 10.68 1.03 22.63
C TYR A 713 9.19 0.99 22.92
N VAL A 714 8.58 -0.18 23.05
CA VAL A 714 7.15 -0.31 23.31
C VAL A 714 6.93 -1.21 24.53
N VAL A 715 6.19 -0.69 25.50
CA VAL A 715 5.67 -1.43 26.64
C VAL A 715 4.18 -1.64 26.40
N SER A 716 3.74 -2.89 26.47
CA SER A 716 2.33 -3.27 26.26
C SER A 716 1.79 -4.07 27.45
N LEU A 717 0.60 -3.71 27.86
CA LEU A 717 -0.21 -4.45 28.83
C LEU A 717 -1.42 -5.01 28.09
N TYR A 718 -1.60 -6.32 28.16
CA TYR A 718 -2.70 -7.02 27.49
C TYR A 718 -3.58 -7.75 28.50
N SER A 719 -4.87 -7.82 28.17
CA SER A 719 -5.81 -8.63 28.91
C SER A 719 -6.74 -9.36 27.94
N GLY A 720 -7.17 -10.57 28.32
CA GLY A 720 -8.02 -11.39 27.48
C GLY A 720 -7.31 -12.63 26.91
N PRO A 721 -8.01 -13.43 26.10
CA PRO A 721 -7.45 -14.62 25.48
C PRO A 721 -6.45 -14.21 24.39
N ARG A 722 -5.17 -14.36 24.68
CA ARG A 722 -4.08 -14.06 23.76
C ARG A 722 -2.96 -15.09 23.90
N ARG A 723 -2.22 -15.26 22.79
CA ARG A 723 -1.00 -16.05 22.79
C ARG A 723 0.17 -15.29 23.42
N GLU A 724 0.17 -13.97 23.27
CA GLU A 724 1.15 -13.06 23.85
C GLU A 724 0.99 -12.97 25.38
N SER A 725 2.09 -12.70 26.08
CA SER A 725 2.07 -12.48 27.54
C SER A 725 1.30 -11.23 27.92
N HIS A 726 0.72 -11.20 29.13
CA HIS A 726 -0.01 -10.03 29.65
C HIS A 726 0.84 -8.76 29.73
N PHE A 727 2.14 -8.91 29.93
CA PHE A 727 3.13 -7.84 29.85
C PHE A 727 4.05 -8.08 28.68
N GLY A 728 4.20 -7.11 27.79
CA GLY A 728 5.10 -7.12 26.64
C GLY A 728 6.10 -6.00 26.73
N LEU A 729 7.37 -6.31 26.55
CA LEU A 729 8.41 -5.35 26.24
C LEU A 729 8.93 -5.66 24.84
N ASN A 730 8.88 -4.68 23.95
CA ASN A 730 9.41 -4.76 22.61
C ASN A 730 10.40 -3.60 22.38
N VAL A 731 11.64 -3.94 22.13
CA VAL A 731 12.67 -3.00 21.68
C VAL A 731 13.08 -3.46 20.30
N GLN A 732 12.97 -2.60 19.31
CA GLN A 732 13.26 -2.95 17.92
C GLN A 732 14.13 -1.89 17.27
N ILE A 733 15.23 -2.30 16.66
CA ILE A 733 16.17 -1.47 15.93
C ILE A 733 16.06 -1.83 14.46
N GLU A 734 15.82 -0.83 13.63
CA GLU A 734 15.67 -0.98 12.19
C GLU A 734 16.58 0.00 11.48
N ALA A 735 17.22 -0.44 10.41
CA ALA A 735 17.78 0.47 9.45
C ALA A 735 16.61 1.12 8.69
N THR A 736 16.51 2.44 8.72
CA THR A 736 15.54 3.15 7.88
C THR A 736 15.99 2.98 6.45
N GLY A 737 15.13 2.37 5.62
CA GLY A 737 15.42 2.10 4.21
C GLY A 737 15.78 3.38 3.46
N PHE A 738 16.79 3.31 2.63
CA PHE A 738 17.41 4.38 1.89
C PHE A 738 17.04 4.29 0.42
#